data_90ef512865c6733e99eb752add0a5087
#
_entry.id   90ef512865c6733e99eb752add0a5087
#
_cell.length_a   1.000
_cell.length_b   1.000
_cell.length_c   1.000
_cell.angle_alpha   90.00
_cell.angle_beta   90.00
_cell.angle_gamma   90.00
#
_symmetry.space_group_name_H-M   'P 1'
#
loop_
_entity.id
_entity.type
_entity.pdbx_description
1 polymer ?
#
loop_
_entity_poly.entity_id
_entity_poly.type
_entity_poly.pdbx_seq_one_letter_code
_entity_poly.pdbx_strand_id
1 'polypeptide(L)'
;MNKQRIVSSILVVVVAVISFFVFNQEEKGIAEARALHRQLLENSPFKETIKLSRAERKALSLPPNAYNERMWELTMNPATGIPTPYKVKSIATDILKSAPGSTSRAWEERGPSNVGGRTRAVFYDPNDVGANNGDGTDYNRVFAGGVGGGLWVNNDITDVNSVWTIIPGLAANLNVSAYAIDPNDSMTFYIGTGEQYTAGAAVGNGLYKTIDGGSSWFEIPITPAGPGNLNSPSNLFTAGIFFITDVIVWDNNGSSEVFVGVGSTNYASPNFHTSNPNNILGAQNAGLYRSPDNGASWSRIENTSMEYLFSGQSFYVIPNDFEISATNQLYMGTISVPGTNTGGGRLYRSSDGLNWNLQSTIIGGNRMEIAASSTNQNLFYIAAQVGGEANLYKSVDALLTTTPINEPNDTDSSISPTDFTRGQAFYDLVIEVDPTNDQIIYAGGINSFRSINGGTSWNQISKWIDAFGLENLNIPFIHADIHALTFHPTNPNQGLIGSDGGVSWADSFVAADLSTTAISTRNNGYNVTQFYYGSIAPNSSGGDDLVGGSQDNGTLAIENASAGMNHFITELGGDGGHVEIDDADGYAVITSQYNNHRYVSYPNYNFSYCIATANCGDGGSNADGDFINVAELDRNLNYLYSNSKNLSGNNAIDVCQLFTNAASCNTITNFLITSNRPTAMKVSPYTRSSTTLLVGTELSTLAVVTNANTTNPQWTAITGPNFLGSVSDVEFGTSEQELYVTMHNYGVQNIWYTADGGATWSEKEGNLPDLPVKAILANPLLPGEVIIGTEAGIYATSDFNSVSPSWQPLINGMTNVKVVDLDLRTADNTILATTHGRGMFTGTFDTLSISEVDTNDLGIKIYPTVSNGAIAITSDQNLATTSVQVFNLSGQRVFETEKNVSSNETSLQLELSSGFYLVKLTANERSQTVKIIIE
;
A
#
# COMPACT_ATOMS: atom_id res chain seq x y z
N MET A 1 3.00 53.14 -45.30
CA MET A 1 3.03 51.66 -45.11
C MET A 1 4.29 51.08 -44.44
N ASN A 2 5.40 51.81 -44.25
CA ASN A 2 6.65 51.21 -43.75
C ASN A 2 6.83 51.21 -42.23
N LYS A 3 6.17 52.11 -41.45
CA LYS A 3 6.37 52.13 -39.97
C LYS A 3 5.68 50.99 -39.24
N GLN A 4 4.50 50.55 -39.64
CA GLN A 4 3.82 49.44 -38.99
C GLN A 4 4.48 48.07 -39.21
N ARG A 5 5.06 47.84 -40.40
CA ARG A 5 5.82 46.61 -40.66
C ARG A 5 7.13 46.52 -39.88
N ILE A 6 7.81 47.65 -39.70
CA ILE A 6 9.06 47.71 -38.89
C ILE A 6 8.74 47.47 -37.39
N VAL A 7 7.68 48.05 -36.84
CA VAL A 7 7.26 47.82 -35.46
C VAL A 7 6.83 46.37 -35.23
N SER A 8 6.06 45.77 -36.16
CA SER A 8 5.70 44.34 -36.06
C SER A 8 6.92 43.42 -36.15
N SER A 9 7.89 43.70 -36.99
CA SER A 9 9.12 42.90 -37.10
C SER A 9 10.00 43.04 -35.86
N ILE A 10 10.10 44.21 -35.25
CA ILE A 10 10.84 44.43 -34.02
C ILE A 10 10.12 43.71 -32.85
N LEU A 11 8.79 43.74 -32.79
CA LEU A 11 8.01 43.03 -31.75
C LEU A 11 8.20 41.50 -31.83
N VAL A 12 8.19 40.93 -33.02
CA VAL A 12 8.41 39.51 -33.25
C VAL A 12 9.86 39.11 -32.84
N VAL A 13 10.86 39.93 -33.18
CA VAL A 13 12.26 39.67 -32.77
C VAL A 13 12.43 39.81 -31.26
N VAL A 14 11.81 40.81 -30.62
CA VAL A 14 11.86 40.98 -29.16
C VAL A 14 11.16 39.80 -28.45
N VAL A 15 9.98 39.35 -28.93
CA VAL A 15 9.31 38.18 -28.39
C VAL A 15 10.15 36.93 -28.58
N ALA A 16 10.76 36.72 -29.76
CA ALA A 16 11.62 35.59 -30.02
C ALA A 16 12.89 35.59 -29.13
N VAL A 17 13.48 36.77 -28.88
CA VAL A 17 14.65 36.90 -28.01
C VAL A 17 14.26 36.68 -26.54
N ILE A 18 13.14 37.23 -26.07
CA ILE A 18 12.63 36.99 -24.72
C ILE A 18 12.30 35.50 -24.56
N SER A 19 11.58 34.88 -25.49
CA SER A 19 11.29 33.46 -25.47
C SER A 19 12.56 32.60 -25.44
N PHE A 20 13.58 32.97 -26.23
CA PHE A 20 14.89 32.29 -26.26
C PHE A 20 15.63 32.42 -24.91
N PHE A 21 15.61 33.59 -24.28
CA PHE A 21 16.23 33.79 -22.98
C PHE A 21 15.46 33.04 -21.86
N VAL A 22 14.12 33.08 -21.86
CA VAL A 22 13.30 32.37 -20.90
C VAL A 22 13.54 30.86 -21.07
N PHE A 23 13.47 30.33 -22.28
CA PHE A 23 13.72 28.92 -22.57
C PHE A 23 15.12 28.47 -22.15
N ASN A 24 16.17 29.22 -22.43
CA ASN A 24 17.52 28.91 -21.96
C ASN A 24 17.68 28.99 -20.43
N GLN A 25 16.91 29.85 -19.73
CA GLN A 25 16.92 29.86 -18.26
C GLN A 25 16.19 28.66 -17.66
N GLU A 26 15.06 28.24 -18.25
CA GLU A 26 14.33 27.06 -17.84
C GLU A 26 15.13 25.77 -18.06
N GLU A 27 15.72 25.59 -19.24
CA GLU A 27 16.60 24.43 -19.51
C GLU A 27 17.80 24.37 -18.55
N LYS A 28 18.38 25.52 -18.20
CA LYS A 28 19.47 25.58 -17.24
C LYS A 28 18.99 25.20 -15.84
N GLY A 29 17.80 25.63 -15.43
CA GLY A 29 17.17 25.28 -14.16
C GLY A 29 16.90 23.78 -14.03
N ILE A 30 16.36 23.15 -15.07
CA ILE A 30 16.11 21.69 -15.09
C ILE A 30 17.43 20.89 -15.08
N ALA A 31 18.44 21.33 -15.83
CA ALA A 31 19.75 20.67 -15.83
C ALA A 31 20.40 20.72 -14.42
N GLU A 32 20.30 21.85 -13.72
CA GLU A 32 20.77 22.00 -12.35
C GLU A 32 19.96 21.12 -11.38
N ALA A 33 18.64 21.02 -11.53
CA ALA A 33 17.78 20.16 -10.72
C ALA A 33 18.10 18.68 -10.92
N ARG A 34 18.31 18.23 -12.16
CA ARG A 34 18.76 16.86 -12.49
C ARG A 34 20.14 16.56 -11.89
N ALA A 35 21.06 17.53 -11.94
CA ALA A 35 22.39 17.37 -11.34
C ALA A 35 22.30 17.24 -9.82
N LEU A 36 21.43 18.02 -9.16
CA LEU A 36 21.18 17.92 -7.74
C LEU A 36 20.54 16.56 -7.39
N HIS A 37 19.51 16.14 -8.13
CA HIS A 37 18.88 14.84 -7.93
C HIS A 37 19.89 13.69 -8.06
N ARG A 38 20.73 13.72 -9.09
CA ARG A 38 21.83 12.77 -9.25
C ARG A 38 22.78 12.79 -8.04
N GLN A 39 23.18 13.97 -7.58
CA GLN A 39 24.06 14.12 -6.41
C GLN A 39 23.42 13.54 -5.15
N LEU A 40 22.11 13.73 -4.96
CA LEU A 40 21.36 13.19 -3.83
C LEU A 40 21.33 11.66 -3.88
N LEU A 41 21.07 11.04 -5.03
CA LEU A 41 21.13 9.58 -5.21
C LEU A 41 22.55 9.02 -5.04
N GLU A 42 23.56 9.65 -5.63
CA GLU A 42 24.98 9.24 -5.49
C GLU A 42 25.46 9.31 -4.03
N ASN A 43 24.92 10.25 -3.26
CA ASN A 43 25.18 10.41 -1.83
C ASN A 43 24.02 9.88 -0.95
N SER A 44 23.23 8.95 -1.48
CA SER A 44 22.11 8.36 -0.75
C SER A 44 22.56 7.88 0.64
N PRO A 45 21.79 8.17 1.69
CA PRO A 45 22.07 7.70 3.04
C PRO A 45 22.02 6.18 3.14
N PHE A 46 21.40 5.52 2.16
CA PHE A 46 21.22 4.06 2.12
C PHE A 46 22.34 3.30 1.42
N LYS A 47 23.29 4.00 0.85
CA LYS A 47 24.37 3.43 0.05
C LYS A 47 25.15 2.31 0.74
N GLU A 48 25.25 2.35 2.05
CA GLU A 48 25.90 1.33 2.85
C GLU A 48 24.91 0.26 3.34
N THR A 49 23.71 0.66 3.77
CA THR A 49 22.72 -0.28 4.29
C THR A 49 22.10 -1.18 3.23
N ILE A 50 21.99 -0.71 1.98
CA ILE A 50 21.48 -1.51 0.86
C ILE A 50 22.39 -2.71 0.52
N LYS A 51 23.65 -2.68 0.95
CA LYS A 51 24.64 -3.76 0.74
C LYS A 51 24.65 -4.78 1.85
N LEU A 52 23.99 -4.49 2.99
CA LEU A 52 23.99 -5.34 4.16
C LEU A 52 23.17 -6.59 3.90
N SER A 53 23.66 -7.72 4.37
CA SER A 53 22.92 -8.96 4.42
C SER A 53 21.68 -8.85 5.35
N ARG A 54 20.73 -9.74 5.18
CA ARG A 54 19.53 -9.82 6.04
C ARG A 54 19.90 -9.86 7.53
N ALA A 55 20.90 -10.63 7.91
CA ALA A 55 21.36 -10.75 9.30
C ALA A 55 21.97 -9.44 9.84
N GLU A 56 22.81 -8.76 9.02
CA GLU A 56 23.40 -7.47 9.41
C GLU A 56 22.33 -6.38 9.55
N ARG A 57 21.33 -6.36 8.68
CA ARG A 57 20.20 -5.43 8.76
C ARG A 57 19.41 -5.64 10.06
N LYS A 58 19.06 -6.88 10.40
CA LYS A 58 18.37 -7.22 11.65
C LYS A 58 19.17 -6.80 12.89
N ALA A 59 20.47 -7.05 12.90
CA ALA A 59 21.36 -6.62 14.01
C ALA A 59 21.38 -5.09 14.21
N LEU A 60 20.99 -4.31 13.19
CA LEU A 60 20.82 -2.86 13.26
C LEU A 60 19.38 -2.42 13.52
N SER A 61 18.46 -3.34 13.79
CA SER A 61 17.01 -3.10 13.89
C SER A 61 16.44 -2.43 12.63
N LEU A 62 16.94 -2.85 11.46
CA LEU A 62 16.44 -2.45 10.16
C LEU A 62 15.57 -3.57 9.57
N PRO A 63 14.58 -3.23 8.74
CA PRO A 63 13.84 -4.23 7.99
C PRO A 63 14.78 -5.20 7.27
N PRO A 64 14.43 -6.48 7.11
CA PRO A 64 15.33 -7.50 6.56
C PRO A 64 15.72 -7.28 5.09
N ASN A 65 15.04 -6.36 4.42
CA ASN A 65 15.28 -5.96 3.04
C ASN A 65 15.38 -4.44 2.88
N ALA A 66 15.78 -3.96 1.70
CA ALA A 66 15.99 -2.55 1.41
C ALA A 66 14.81 -1.87 0.69
N TYR A 67 13.61 -2.45 0.70
CA TYR A 67 12.46 -1.93 -0.05
C TYR A 67 12.11 -0.49 0.34
N ASN A 68 11.99 -0.19 1.64
CA ASN A 68 11.62 1.16 2.12
C ASN A 68 12.70 2.19 1.81
N GLU A 69 13.97 1.81 1.89
CA GLU A 69 15.09 2.66 1.51
C GLU A 69 15.03 3.01 0.01
N ARG A 70 14.70 2.00 -0.80
CA ARG A 70 14.51 2.21 -2.25
C ARG A 70 13.29 3.09 -2.54
N MET A 71 12.19 2.90 -1.83
CA MET A 71 11.02 3.77 -1.96
C MET A 71 11.31 5.22 -1.59
N TRP A 72 12.14 5.47 -0.57
CA TRP A 72 12.63 6.81 -0.29
C TRP A 72 13.36 7.43 -1.49
N GLU A 73 14.33 6.70 -2.07
CA GLU A 73 15.09 7.17 -3.23
C GLU A 73 14.18 7.51 -4.42
N LEU A 74 13.18 6.68 -4.67
CA LEU A 74 12.25 6.84 -5.79
C LEU A 74 11.23 7.98 -5.56
N THR A 75 10.82 8.22 -4.31
CA THR A 75 9.75 9.17 -4.00
C THR A 75 10.23 10.51 -3.46
N MET A 76 11.52 10.63 -3.08
CA MET A 76 12.05 11.90 -2.54
C MET A 76 11.81 13.07 -3.49
N ASN A 77 11.59 14.25 -2.95
CA ASN A 77 11.60 15.47 -3.72
C ASN A 77 13.04 15.76 -4.20
N PRO A 78 13.29 15.85 -5.51
CA PRO A 78 14.65 16.06 -6.05
C PRO A 78 15.34 17.35 -5.61
N ALA A 79 14.58 18.33 -5.11
CA ALA A 79 15.14 19.58 -4.61
C ALA A 79 15.60 19.50 -3.15
N THR A 80 15.05 18.57 -2.35
CA THR A 80 15.33 18.48 -0.90
C THR A 80 15.95 17.15 -0.48
N GLY A 81 15.84 16.11 -1.30
CA GLY A 81 16.29 14.75 -0.99
C GLY A 81 15.42 14.02 0.04
N ILE A 82 14.23 14.53 0.33
CA ILE A 82 13.33 14.01 1.37
C ILE A 82 11.93 13.81 0.77
N PRO A 83 11.26 12.67 0.96
CA PRO A 83 9.85 12.50 0.63
C PRO A 83 8.97 13.32 1.56
N THR A 84 7.72 13.55 1.17
CA THR A 84 6.76 14.34 1.95
C THR A 84 5.49 13.54 2.31
N PRO A 85 5.61 12.40 3.01
CA PRO A 85 4.49 11.49 3.27
C PRO A 85 3.37 12.13 4.11
N TYR A 86 3.66 13.17 4.87
CA TYR A 86 2.68 13.94 5.64
C TYR A 86 1.63 14.65 4.75
N LYS A 87 1.90 14.84 3.44
CA LYS A 87 0.92 15.41 2.50
C LYS A 87 -0.21 14.42 2.19
N VAL A 88 0.09 13.13 2.16
CA VAL A 88 -0.91 12.08 1.89
C VAL A 88 -2.07 12.16 2.88
N LYS A 89 -1.77 12.46 4.15
CA LYS A 89 -2.80 12.66 5.21
C LYS A 89 -3.85 13.71 4.84
N SER A 90 -3.40 14.92 4.48
CA SER A 90 -4.33 16.00 4.15
C SER A 90 -5.15 15.69 2.91
N ILE A 91 -4.51 15.09 1.91
CA ILE A 91 -5.15 14.69 0.65
C ILE A 91 -6.19 13.59 0.90
N ALA A 92 -5.86 12.55 1.65
CA ALA A 92 -6.79 11.48 2.02
C ALA A 92 -8.02 12.02 2.78
N THR A 93 -7.80 12.97 3.69
CA THR A 93 -8.88 13.64 4.42
C THR A 93 -9.78 14.47 3.48
N ASP A 94 -9.21 15.16 2.50
CA ASP A 94 -9.96 15.95 1.53
C ASP A 94 -10.72 15.06 0.54
N ILE A 95 -10.17 13.91 0.15
CA ILE A 95 -10.86 12.89 -0.66
C ILE A 95 -12.11 12.39 0.06
N LEU A 96 -12.01 12.03 1.35
CA LEU A 96 -13.16 11.55 2.13
C LEU A 96 -14.27 12.59 2.30
N LYS A 97 -13.93 13.87 2.30
CA LYS A 97 -14.92 14.98 2.34
C LYS A 97 -15.53 15.28 0.98
N SER A 98 -14.89 14.87 -0.09
CA SER A 98 -15.39 15.08 -1.44
C SER A 98 -16.56 14.15 -1.71
N ALA A 99 -17.59 14.65 -2.39
CA ALA A 99 -18.63 13.77 -2.90
C ALA A 99 -18.01 12.78 -3.90
N PRO A 100 -18.47 11.50 -3.95
CA PRO A 100 -18.04 10.59 -4.99
C PRO A 100 -18.13 11.28 -6.34
N GLY A 101 -17.05 11.26 -7.13
CA GLY A 101 -17.04 11.87 -8.45
C GLY A 101 -18.20 11.38 -9.30
N SER A 102 -18.65 12.19 -10.23
CA SER A 102 -19.82 11.93 -11.10
C SER A 102 -19.62 10.76 -12.08
N THR A 103 -18.50 10.03 -12.00
CA THR A 103 -18.26 8.85 -12.82
C THR A 103 -18.99 7.67 -12.21
N SER A 104 -19.81 7.01 -13.02
CA SER A 104 -20.61 5.82 -12.65
C SER A 104 -19.76 4.57 -12.38
N ARG A 105 -18.42 4.66 -12.55
CA ARG A 105 -17.52 3.53 -12.38
C ARG A 105 -17.46 3.10 -10.93
N ALA A 106 -17.82 1.85 -10.69
CA ALA A 106 -17.63 1.16 -9.41
C ALA A 106 -16.44 0.21 -9.52
N TRP A 107 -15.57 0.25 -8.53
CA TRP A 107 -14.56 -0.76 -8.31
C TRP A 107 -15.17 -1.93 -7.56
N GLU A 108 -14.90 -3.13 -8.02
CA GLU A 108 -15.34 -4.36 -7.39
C GLU A 108 -14.17 -5.05 -6.70
N GLU A 109 -14.31 -5.29 -5.41
CA GLU A 109 -13.30 -5.94 -4.59
C GLU A 109 -13.20 -7.42 -4.98
N ARG A 110 -11.97 -7.91 -5.26
CA ARG A 110 -11.72 -9.30 -5.66
C ARG A 110 -11.08 -10.15 -4.56
N GLY A 111 -10.54 -9.51 -3.55
CA GLY A 111 -9.90 -10.18 -2.42
C GLY A 111 -8.38 -10.05 -2.43
N PRO A 112 -7.69 -10.96 -1.73
CA PRO A 112 -8.10 -12.30 -1.24
C PRO A 112 -9.04 -12.26 -0.04
N SER A 113 -9.94 -13.25 0.06
CA SER A 113 -10.85 -13.39 1.22
C SER A 113 -10.25 -14.23 2.35
N ASN A 114 -9.21 -15.00 2.09
CA ASN A 114 -8.63 -16.00 2.99
C ASN A 114 -7.23 -15.68 3.46
N VAL A 115 -6.58 -14.69 2.86
CA VAL A 115 -5.25 -14.23 3.22
C VAL A 115 -5.39 -12.82 3.78
N GLY A 116 -5.00 -12.65 5.04
CA GLY A 116 -4.97 -11.35 5.69
C GLY A 116 -3.70 -10.58 5.33
N GLY A 117 -3.22 -9.81 6.27
CA GLY A 117 -1.97 -9.07 6.20
C GLY A 117 -1.59 -8.61 7.59
N ARG A 118 -0.55 -7.82 7.71
CA ARG A 118 -0.02 -7.36 8.99
C ARG A 118 -1.09 -6.76 9.88
N THR A 119 -1.26 -7.36 11.07
CA THR A 119 -2.31 -7.04 12.04
C THR A 119 -1.70 -6.87 13.43
N ARG A 120 -1.81 -5.64 14.01
CA ARG A 120 -1.25 -5.31 15.32
C ARG A 120 -2.28 -5.02 16.39
N ALA A 121 -3.45 -4.53 16.04
CA ALA A 121 -4.53 -4.25 16.99
C ALA A 121 -5.63 -5.28 16.80
N VAL A 122 -5.89 -6.10 17.83
CA VAL A 122 -7.02 -7.04 17.86
C VAL A 122 -7.69 -6.97 19.22
N PHE A 123 -8.99 -6.74 19.27
CA PHE A 123 -9.70 -6.58 20.55
C PHE A 123 -11.17 -6.96 20.47
N TYR A 124 -11.69 -7.36 21.61
CA TYR A 124 -13.10 -7.68 21.78
C TYR A 124 -13.94 -6.43 21.93
N ASP A 125 -15.17 -6.44 21.42
CA ASP A 125 -16.16 -5.41 21.69
C ASP A 125 -16.69 -5.58 23.14
N PRO A 126 -16.46 -4.63 24.03
CA PRO A 126 -16.94 -4.72 25.41
C PRO A 126 -18.48 -4.62 25.51
N ASN A 127 -19.16 -4.19 24.44
CA ASN A 127 -20.61 -4.06 24.38
C ASN A 127 -21.28 -5.31 23.81
N ASP A 128 -20.54 -6.27 23.32
CA ASP A 128 -21.04 -7.55 22.82
C ASP A 128 -21.28 -8.50 24.01
N VAL A 129 -22.37 -8.21 24.72
CA VAL A 129 -22.89 -9.05 25.81
C VAL A 129 -24.32 -9.44 25.47
N GLY A 130 -24.68 -10.70 25.68
CA GLY A 130 -25.91 -11.32 25.18
C GLY A 130 -27.24 -10.56 25.44
N ALA A 131 -27.26 -9.62 26.39
CA ALA A 131 -28.36 -8.74 26.61
C ALA A 131 -28.45 -7.56 25.60
N ASN A 132 -27.33 -7.20 24.94
CA ASN A 132 -27.24 -6.01 24.11
C ASN A 132 -27.43 -6.33 22.60
N ASN A 133 -26.89 -7.43 22.11
CA ASN A 133 -26.96 -7.82 20.69
C ASN A 133 -28.04 -8.88 20.40
N GLY A 134 -28.52 -9.63 21.42
CA GLY A 134 -29.64 -10.56 21.31
C GLY A 134 -29.31 -11.91 20.68
N ASP A 135 -28.04 -12.23 20.43
CA ASP A 135 -27.60 -13.54 19.89
C ASP A 135 -27.42 -14.59 20.99
N GLY A 136 -27.39 -14.17 22.27
CA GLY A 136 -27.27 -15.04 23.44
C GLY A 136 -25.84 -15.45 23.77
N THR A 137 -24.84 -14.88 23.09
CA THR A 137 -23.42 -15.09 23.35
C THR A 137 -22.76 -13.78 23.75
N ASP A 138 -21.58 -13.85 24.37
CA ASP A 138 -20.84 -12.69 24.86
C ASP A 138 -19.45 -12.66 24.25
N TYR A 139 -18.99 -11.48 23.83
CA TYR A 139 -17.64 -11.23 23.34
C TYR A 139 -17.23 -12.05 22.11
N ASN A 140 -18.16 -12.31 21.19
CA ASN A 140 -17.87 -12.91 19.90
C ASN A 140 -17.51 -11.87 18.84
N ARG A 141 -18.03 -10.65 19.02
CA ARG A 141 -17.72 -9.51 18.14
C ARG A 141 -16.36 -8.93 18.47
N VAL A 142 -15.52 -8.80 17.44
CA VAL A 142 -14.14 -8.34 17.58
C VAL A 142 -13.79 -7.31 16.53
N PHE A 143 -12.80 -6.46 16.85
CA PHE A 143 -12.19 -5.51 15.93
C PHE A 143 -10.75 -5.93 15.61
N ALA A 144 -10.31 -5.64 14.38
CA ALA A 144 -8.93 -5.84 13.97
C ALA A 144 -8.42 -4.65 13.15
N GLY A 145 -7.23 -4.18 13.47
CA GLY A 145 -6.52 -3.13 12.79
C GLY A 145 -5.44 -3.66 11.86
N GLY A 146 -5.62 -3.48 10.55
CA GLY A 146 -4.61 -3.79 9.55
C GLY A 146 -3.59 -2.67 9.40
N VAL A 147 -2.33 -3.03 9.28
CA VAL A 147 -1.27 -2.08 8.91
C VAL A 147 -1.32 -1.88 7.39
N GLY A 148 -2.01 -0.82 6.96
CA GLY A 148 -2.27 -0.48 5.56
C GLY A 148 -3.72 -0.64 5.10
N GLY A 149 -4.57 -1.36 5.84
CA GLY A 149 -5.94 -1.70 5.42
C GLY A 149 -7.08 -1.12 6.26
N GLY A 150 -6.77 -0.31 7.28
CA GLY A 150 -7.78 0.31 8.15
C GLY A 150 -8.31 -0.61 9.26
N LEU A 151 -9.46 -0.26 9.81
CA LEU A 151 -10.12 -0.97 10.91
C LEU A 151 -11.29 -1.83 10.39
N TRP A 152 -11.38 -3.04 10.89
CA TRP A 152 -12.38 -4.04 10.52
C TRP A 152 -13.11 -4.59 11.73
N VAL A 153 -14.32 -5.09 11.51
CA VAL A 153 -15.13 -5.77 12.53
C VAL A 153 -15.57 -7.14 12.02
N ASN A 154 -15.51 -8.13 12.91
CA ASN A 154 -16.12 -9.45 12.74
C ASN A 154 -17.20 -9.62 13.82
N ASN A 155 -18.41 -10.02 13.43
CA ASN A 155 -19.53 -10.09 14.36
C ASN A 155 -19.61 -11.42 15.13
N ASP A 156 -18.88 -12.45 14.70
CA ASP A 156 -18.77 -13.74 15.41
C ASP A 156 -17.44 -14.41 15.06
N ILE A 157 -16.40 -14.14 15.82
CA ILE A 157 -15.06 -14.69 15.61
C ILE A 157 -14.98 -16.19 15.82
N THR A 158 -15.95 -16.76 16.53
CA THR A 158 -16.00 -18.20 16.80
C THR A 158 -16.48 -19.00 15.57
N ASP A 159 -17.32 -18.39 14.71
CA ASP A 159 -17.73 -18.98 13.43
C ASP A 159 -16.65 -18.76 12.35
N VAL A 160 -16.10 -19.85 11.84
CA VAL A 160 -15.11 -19.83 10.75
C VAL A 160 -15.63 -19.20 9.46
N ASN A 161 -16.95 -19.16 9.27
CA ASN A 161 -17.60 -18.57 8.10
C ASN A 161 -17.97 -17.08 8.30
N SER A 162 -17.84 -16.55 9.50
CA SER A 162 -18.10 -15.13 9.77
C SER A 162 -17.17 -14.25 8.94
N VAL A 163 -17.74 -13.21 8.31
CA VAL A 163 -17.04 -12.35 7.36
C VAL A 163 -16.67 -11.03 8.04
N TRP A 164 -15.43 -10.61 7.86
CA TRP A 164 -14.98 -9.29 8.28
C TRP A 164 -15.59 -8.20 7.41
N THR A 165 -15.94 -7.10 8.04
CA THR A 165 -16.46 -5.90 7.38
C THR A 165 -15.61 -4.69 7.74
N ILE A 166 -15.21 -3.90 6.75
CA ILE A 166 -14.45 -2.67 7.00
C ILE A 166 -15.34 -1.64 7.72
N ILE A 167 -14.76 -0.94 8.69
CA ILE A 167 -15.44 0.18 9.38
C ILE A 167 -15.52 1.37 8.42
N PRO A 168 -16.72 1.86 8.10
CA PRO A 168 -16.89 2.97 7.18
C PRO A 168 -16.43 4.31 7.78
N GLY A 169 -16.05 5.25 6.93
CA GLY A 169 -15.69 6.63 7.35
C GLY A 169 -14.26 6.80 7.86
N LEU A 170 -13.51 5.72 8.05
CA LEU A 170 -12.07 5.75 8.24
C LEU A 170 -11.35 5.62 6.90
N ALA A 171 -10.21 6.28 6.75
CA ALA A 171 -9.39 6.11 5.57
C ALA A 171 -8.83 4.69 5.49
N ALA A 172 -8.97 4.00 4.35
CA ALA A 172 -8.49 2.63 4.19
C ALA A 172 -6.97 2.48 4.26
N ASN A 173 -6.23 3.57 4.08
CA ASN A 173 -4.79 3.61 4.26
C ASN A 173 -4.35 3.86 5.70
N LEU A 174 -5.27 3.84 6.67
CA LEU A 174 -4.91 3.91 8.09
C LEU A 174 -4.16 2.66 8.51
N ASN A 175 -3.01 2.90 9.11
CA ASN A 175 -2.17 1.86 9.70
C ASN A 175 -2.52 1.73 11.18
N VAL A 176 -3.55 0.97 11.52
CA VAL A 176 -4.03 0.83 12.91
C VAL A 176 -3.10 -0.10 13.66
N SER A 177 -2.44 0.42 14.72
CA SER A 177 -1.37 -0.28 15.43
C SER A 177 -1.58 -0.40 16.94
N ALA A 178 -2.46 0.41 17.53
CA ALA A 178 -2.77 0.40 18.96
C ALA A 178 -4.26 0.65 19.21
N TYR A 179 -4.75 0.26 20.37
CA TYR A 179 -6.12 0.49 20.77
C TYR A 179 -6.23 0.66 22.30
N ALA A 180 -7.29 1.33 22.75
CA ALA A 180 -7.70 1.36 24.17
C ALA A 180 -9.21 1.48 24.31
N ILE A 181 -9.75 0.84 25.33
CA ILE A 181 -11.16 0.93 25.70
C ILE A 181 -11.26 1.76 26.98
N ASP A 182 -12.22 2.67 27.04
CA ASP A 182 -12.45 3.47 28.25
C ASP A 182 -13.07 2.60 29.36
N PRO A 183 -12.42 2.42 30.52
CA PRO A 183 -12.92 1.59 31.61
C PRO A 183 -14.18 2.13 32.26
N ASN A 184 -14.50 3.43 32.08
CA ASN A 184 -15.68 4.08 32.65
C ASN A 184 -16.84 4.23 31.65
N ASP A 185 -16.57 4.00 30.36
CA ASP A 185 -17.56 4.10 29.27
C ASP A 185 -17.24 3.10 28.14
N SER A 186 -17.89 1.96 28.20
CA SER A 186 -17.68 0.88 27.22
C SER A 186 -18.04 1.24 25.78
N MET A 187 -18.73 2.35 25.53
CA MET A 187 -19.01 2.87 24.18
C MET A 187 -17.85 3.71 23.61
N THR A 188 -16.88 4.07 24.45
CA THR A 188 -15.75 4.90 24.07
C THR A 188 -14.49 4.06 23.87
N PHE A 189 -13.98 4.06 22.62
CA PHE A 189 -12.71 3.41 22.24
C PHE A 189 -11.79 4.42 21.58
N TYR A 190 -10.49 4.09 21.59
CA TYR A 190 -9.44 4.82 20.91
C TYR A 190 -8.65 3.86 20.03
N ILE A 191 -8.23 4.32 18.85
CA ILE A 191 -7.23 3.63 18.02
C ILE A 191 -6.08 4.57 17.70
N GLY A 192 -4.86 4.06 17.90
CA GLY A 192 -3.63 4.71 17.50
C GLY A 192 -3.20 4.22 16.12
N THR A 193 -2.60 5.12 15.33
CA THR A 193 -2.18 4.80 13.96
C THR A 193 -0.69 5.03 13.75
N GLY A 194 -0.12 4.29 12.80
CA GLY A 194 1.28 4.36 12.41
C GLY A 194 2.17 3.37 13.15
N GLU A 195 2.99 2.65 12.40
CA GLU A 195 3.93 1.67 12.91
C GLU A 195 5.36 2.19 12.77
N GLN A 196 6.03 2.48 13.90
CA GLN A 196 7.41 2.98 13.86
C GLN A 196 8.47 1.92 13.57
N TYR A 197 8.13 0.63 13.77
CA TYR A 197 9.09 -0.49 13.75
C TYR A 197 9.64 -0.82 12.35
N THR A 198 8.99 -0.37 11.30
CA THR A 198 9.31 -0.68 9.90
C THR A 198 9.93 0.48 9.14
N ALA A 199 10.71 1.32 9.83
CA ALA A 199 11.50 2.40 9.21
C ALA A 199 10.67 3.29 8.25
N GLY A 200 9.46 3.67 8.68
CA GLY A 200 8.59 4.60 7.96
C GLY A 200 7.72 4.00 6.86
N ALA A 201 7.66 2.68 6.72
CA ALA A 201 6.76 2.03 5.76
C ALA A 201 5.28 2.31 6.03
N ALA A 202 4.92 2.47 7.30
CA ALA A 202 3.54 2.58 7.75
C ALA A 202 3.31 3.89 8.54
N VAL A 203 3.31 5.01 7.84
CA VAL A 203 3.02 6.34 8.41
C VAL A 203 1.54 6.44 8.74
N GLY A 204 1.23 6.76 10.00
CA GLY A 204 -0.13 6.90 10.49
C GLY A 204 -0.67 8.32 10.44
N ASN A 205 -1.82 8.50 11.05
CA ASN A 205 -2.60 9.72 11.02
C ASN A 205 -3.04 10.18 12.44
N GLY A 206 -2.23 9.87 13.46
CA GLY A 206 -2.53 10.23 14.84
C GLY A 206 -3.55 9.31 15.52
N LEU A 207 -4.40 9.86 16.36
CA LEU A 207 -5.34 9.17 17.23
C LEU A 207 -6.78 9.37 16.75
N TYR A 208 -7.58 8.29 16.78
CA TYR A 208 -9.01 8.32 16.49
C TYR A 208 -9.82 7.84 17.69
N LYS A 209 -11.06 8.30 17.80
CA LYS A 209 -11.99 7.95 18.87
C LYS A 209 -13.36 7.60 18.31
N THR A 210 -14.01 6.63 18.96
CA THR A 210 -15.45 6.39 18.88
C THR A 210 -16.10 6.69 20.23
N ILE A 211 -17.39 7.04 20.21
CA ILE A 211 -18.24 7.20 21.41
C ILE A 211 -19.58 6.45 21.25
N ASP A 212 -19.65 5.57 20.26
CA ASP A 212 -20.86 4.82 19.90
C ASP A 212 -20.56 3.33 19.66
N GLY A 213 -19.55 2.78 20.36
CA GLY A 213 -19.20 1.38 20.29
C GLY A 213 -18.60 0.97 18.94
N GLY A 214 -17.86 1.87 18.29
CA GLY A 214 -17.18 1.59 17.04
C GLY A 214 -18.02 1.78 15.78
N SER A 215 -19.25 2.32 15.90
CA SER A 215 -20.11 2.56 14.73
C SER A 215 -19.66 3.78 13.91
N SER A 216 -19.13 4.81 14.59
CA SER A 216 -18.52 5.97 13.94
C SER A 216 -17.22 6.37 14.63
N TRP A 217 -16.30 6.97 13.85
CA TRP A 217 -14.98 7.36 14.33
C TRP A 217 -14.63 8.76 13.88
N PHE A 218 -13.87 9.47 14.71
CA PHE A 218 -13.36 10.80 14.39
C PHE A 218 -11.93 10.99 14.90
N GLU A 219 -11.15 11.77 14.18
CA GLU A 219 -9.78 12.13 14.56
C GLU A 219 -9.78 12.99 15.82
N ILE A 220 -8.89 12.69 16.75
CA ILE A 220 -8.59 13.54 17.91
C ILE A 220 -7.26 14.24 17.65
N PRO A 221 -7.25 15.56 17.45
CA PRO A 221 -6.02 16.30 17.23
C PRO A 221 -5.22 16.39 18.53
N ILE A 222 -4.13 15.64 18.62
CA ILE A 222 -3.13 15.86 19.66
C ILE A 222 -2.33 17.10 19.25
N THR A 223 -2.56 18.20 19.98
CA THR A 223 -1.78 19.41 19.72
C THR A 223 -0.37 19.22 20.27
N PRO A 224 0.66 19.30 19.43
CA PRO A 224 2.03 19.19 19.91
C PRO A 224 2.34 20.33 20.86
N ALA A 225 2.58 20.01 22.12
CA ALA A 225 2.92 21.04 23.10
C ALA A 225 4.40 21.39 22.97
N GLY A 226 4.61 22.58 22.48
CA GLY A 226 5.90 23.23 22.48
C GLY A 226 6.84 22.81 21.35
N PRO A 227 7.85 23.63 21.08
CA PRO A 227 8.92 23.21 20.23
C PRO A 227 9.65 22.10 20.99
N GLY A 228 9.63 20.92 20.45
CA GLY A 228 10.80 20.11 20.58
C GLY A 228 11.96 21.01 20.16
N ASN A 229 13.09 20.93 20.81
CA ASN A 229 14.24 21.77 20.53
C ASN A 229 14.86 21.55 19.15
N LEU A 230 14.13 20.98 18.21
CA LEU A 230 14.52 20.80 16.83
C LEU A 230 14.25 22.08 16.07
N ASN A 231 15.24 22.55 15.41
CA ASN A 231 15.52 23.89 14.91
C ASN A 231 14.50 24.60 14.01
N SER A 232 13.32 24.06 13.80
CA SER A 232 12.30 24.76 13.02
C SER A 232 10.91 24.17 13.22
N PRO A 233 9.99 24.90 13.87
CA PRO A 233 8.58 24.52 13.92
C PRO A 233 7.93 24.47 12.53
N SER A 234 8.59 24.93 11.49
CA SER A 234 8.16 24.85 10.09
C SER A 234 8.67 23.61 9.36
N ASN A 235 9.50 22.78 9.98
CA ASN A 235 9.93 21.51 9.38
C ASN A 235 8.85 20.44 9.61
N LEU A 236 7.93 20.32 8.67
CA LEU A 236 6.81 19.38 8.75
C LEU A 236 7.23 17.91 8.75
N PHE A 237 8.45 17.59 8.33
CA PHE A 237 8.99 16.26 8.40
C PHE A 237 9.30 15.82 9.84
N THR A 238 9.90 16.71 10.62
CA THR A 238 10.21 16.41 12.03
C THR A 238 9.04 16.75 12.96
N ALA A 239 8.14 17.62 12.54
CA ALA A 239 6.95 18.02 13.30
C ALA A 239 5.72 17.27 12.78
N GLY A 240 5.02 16.58 13.67
CA GLY A 240 3.81 15.82 13.35
C GLY A 240 3.70 14.59 14.23
N ILE A 241 2.49 14.07 14.34
CA ILE A 241 2.20 12.85 15.10
C ILE A 241 1.86 11.80 14.06
N PHE A 242 2.87 11.01 13.71
CA PHE A 242 2.81 10.00 12.65
C PHE A 242 2.75 8.57 13.18
N PHE A 243 3.14 8.36 14.44
CA PHE A 243 3.23 7.03 15.03
C PHE A 243 2.69 7.09 16.45
N ILE A 244 1.59 6.39 16.68
CA ILE A 244 1.10 6.09 18.03
C ILE A 244 1.64 4.71 18.38
N THR A 245 2.58 4.67 19.30
CA THR A 245 3.20 3.40 19.73
C THR A 245 2.26 2.59 20.59
N ASP A 246 1.56 3.29 21.52
CA ASP A 246 0.54 2.69 22.35
C ASP A 246 -0.41 3.76 22.92
N VAL A 247 -1.58 3.34 23.36
CA VAL A 247 -2.61 4.18 24.00
C VAL A 247 -3.26 3.42 25.16
N ILE A 248 -3.43 4.10 26.29
CA ILE A 248 -4.13 3.53 27.44
C ILE A 248 -5.10 4.55 28.07
N VAL A 249 -6.24 4.07 28.52
CA VAL A 249 -7.21 4.89 29.29
C VAL A 249 -7.17 4.45 30.74
N TRP A 250 -6.83 5.38 31.62
CA TRP A 250 -6.72 5.15 33.05
C TRP A 250 -7.93 5.67 33.79
N ASP A 251 -8.52 4.84 34.63
CA ASP A 251 -9.57 5.25 35.58
C ASP A 251 -8.96 5.98 36.77
N ASN A 252 -8.96 7.30 36.75
CA ASN A 252 -8.56 8.10 37.87
C ASN A 252 -9.79 8.43 38.78
N ASN A 253 -10.19 7.47 39.58
CA ASN A 253 -11.32 7.58 40.52
C ASN A 253 -12.65 7.98 39.85
N GLY A 254 -12.99 7.34 38.74
CA GLY A 254 -14.20 7.59 37.96
C GLY A 254 -14.05 8.68 36.90
N SER A 255 -12.82 9.15 36.66
CA SER A 255 -12.49 10.08 35.58
C SER A 255 -11.52 9.39 34.59
N SER A 256 -11.88 9.32 33.34
CA SER A 256 -11.06 8.70 32.32
C SER A 256 -9.96 9.66 31.83
N GLU A 257 -8.72 9.25 32.01
CA GLU A 257 -7.54 9.96 31.52
C GLU A 257 -6.84 9.15 30.43
N VAL A 258 -6.51 9.78 29.31
CA VAL A 258 -5.90 9.09 28.17
C VAL A 258 -4.40 9.40 28.15
N PHE A 259 -3.58 8.35 28.06
CA PHE A 259 -2.13 8.44 27.85
C PHE A 259 -1.77 7.87 26.47
N VAL A 260 -0.87 8.56 25.78
CA VAL A 260 -0.47 8.20 24.42
C VAL A 260 1.06 8.27 24.31
N GLY A 261 1.63 7.20 23.83
CA GLY A 261 3.01 7.17 23.36
C GLY A 261 3.08 7.64 21.90
N VAL A 262 3.85 8.69 21.66
CA VAL A 262 4.09 9.17 20.30
C VAL A 262 5.51 8.82 19.89
N GLY A 263 5.63 8.04 18.84
CA GLY A 263 6.88 7.57 18.28
C GLY A 263 7.46 8.45 17.18
N SER A 264 8.66 8.07 16.76
CA SER A 264 9.36 8.64 15.61
C SER A 264 10.14 7.54 14.89
N THR A 265 10.52 7.76 13.65
CA THR A 265 11.29 6.75 12.92
C THR A 265 12.37 7.35 12.05
N ASN A 266 13.38 6.54 11.75
CA ASN A 266 14.35 6.81 10.68
C ASN A 266 14.04 5.91 9.47
N TYR A 267 14.32 6.42 8.29
CA TYR A 267 14.22 5.63 7.06
C TYR A 267 15.53 4.95 6.68
N ALA A 268 16.64 5.34 7.35
CA ALA A 268 17.98 4.95 6.96
C ALA A 268 18.78 4.36 8.12
N SER A 269 20.01 3.98 7.83
CA SER A 269 20.93 3.51 8.84
C SER A 269 21.10 4.52 9.98
N PRO A 270 21.40 4.07 11.19
CA PRO A 270 21.73 4.92 12.32
C PRO A 270 22.76 5.99 11.98
N ASN A 271 23.74 5.69 11.15
CA ASN A 271 24.78 6.65 10.76
C ASN A 271 24.28 7.88 10.01
N PHE A 272 23.20 7.76 9.27
CA PHE A 272 22.59 8.89 8.59
C PHE A 272 21.97 9.90 9.56
N HIS A 273 21.41 9.43 10.66
CA HIS A 273 20.72 10.27 11.64
C HIS A 273 21.63 10.76 12.78
N THR A 274 22.75 10.11 13.03
CA THR A 274 23.67 10.46 14.13
C THR A 274 24.23 11.87 14.06
N SER A 275 24.24 12.51 12.89
CA SER A 275 24.72 13.86 12.70
C SER A 275 23.60 14.89 12.41
N ASN A 276 22.37 14.45 12.11
CA ASN A 276 21.29 15.35 11.75
C ASN A 276 19.91 14.82 12.18
N PRO A 277 19.44 15.15 13.38
CA PRO A 277 18.13 14.78 13.88
C PRO A 277 16.95 15.33 13.06
N ASN A 278 17.18 16.32 12.16
CA ASN A 278 16.15 16.80 11.25
C ASN A 278 15.74 15.77 10.18
N ASN A 279 16.46 14.66 10.08
CA ASN A 279 16.13 13.55 9.18
C ASN A 279 15.30 12.44 9.86
N ILE A 280 14.88 12.62 11.11
CA ILE A 280 14.03 11.68 11.85
C ILE A 280 12.57 12.15 11.74
N LEU A 281 11.71 11.37 11.10
CA LEU A 281 10.29 11.68 10.92
C LEU A 281 9.58 11.69 12.29
N GLY A 282 8.90 12.79 12.62
CA GLY A 282 8.15 12.96 13.85
C GLY A 282 8.98 13.25 15.12
N ALA A 283 10.30 13.40 15.01
CA ALA A 283 11.18 13.52 16.17
C ALA A 283 10.86 14.66 17.14
N GLN A 284 10.31 15.78 16.65
CA GLN A 284 9.93 16.92 17.51
C GLN A 284 8.80 16.60 18.47
N ASN A 285 7.91 15.72 18.05
CA ASN A 285 6.67 15.43 18.75
C ASN A 285 6.67 14.08 19.44
N ALA A 286 7.74 13.28 19.25
CA ALA A 286 7.87 12.03 19.95
C ALA A 286 7.96 12.20 21.48
N GLY A 287 7.26 11.34 22.24
CA GLY A 287 7.23 11.38 23.71
C GLY A 287 5.90 10.97 24.32
N LEU A 288 5.66 11.39 25.56
CA LEU A 288 4.51 11.01 26.39
C LEU A 288 3.48 12.15 26.45
N TYR A 289 2.23 11.84 26.04
CA TYR A 289 1.12 12.78 26.10
C TYR A 289 0.02 12.28 27.02
N ARG A 290 -0.66 13.23 27.69
CA ARG A 290 -1.82 13.00 28.55
C ARG A 290 -2.95 13.92 28.19
N SER A 291 -4.16 13.36 28.17
CA SER A 291 -5.43 14.08 28.18
C SER A 291 -6.18 13.78 29.48
N PRO A 292 -6.53 14.79 30.30
CA PRO A 292 -7.31 14.60 31.51
C PRO A 292 -8.82 14.61 31.25
N ASP A 293 -9.25 14.78 30.00
CA ASP A 293 -10.64 15.12 29.63
C ASP A 293 -11.07 14.36 28.35
N ASN A 294 -10.76 13.06 28.30
CA ASN A 294 -11.20 12.16 27.22
C ASN A 294 -10.76 12.59 25.81
N GLY A 295 -9.58 13.19 25.67
CA GLY A 295 -9.04 13.61 24.39
C GLY A 295 -9.38 15.06 23.99
N ALA A 296 -10.09 15.83 24.80
CA ALA A 296 -10.48 17.20 24.48
C ALA A 296 -9.29 18.18 24.57
N SER A 297 -8.37 17.94 25.50
CA SER A 297 -7.14 18.70 25.60
C SER A 297 -5.92 17.80 25.87
N TRP A 298 -4.74 18.22 25.42
CA TRP A 298 -3.51 17.44 25.51
C TRP A 298 -2.35 18.23 26.09
N SER A 299 -1.50 17.56 26.84
CA SER A 299 -0.24 18.11 27.33
C SER A 299 0.86 17.04 27.29
N ARG A 300 2.09 17.46 27.00
CA ARG A 300 3.29 16.65 27.25
C ARG A 300 3.57 16.67 28.75
N ILE A 301 3.94 15.52 29.28
CA ILE A 301 4.09 15.36 30.74
C ILE A 301 5.45 14.74 31.12
N GLU A 302 6.40 14.71 30.19
CA GLU A 302 7.75 14.22 30.49
C GLU A 302 8.44 15.14 31.53
N ASN A 303 9.17 14.51 32.41
CA ASN A 303 10.03 15.19 33.39
C ASN A 303 11.51 15.11 32.99
N THR A 304 12.39 15.74 33.74
CA THR A 304 13.84 15.78 33.47
C THR A 304 14.51 14.42 33.45
N SER A 305 13.95 13.40 34.11
CA SER A 305 14.51 12.04 34.08
C SER A 305 14.21 11.31 32.76
N MET A 306 13.26 11.84 31.97
CA MET A 306 12.82 11.32 30.68
C MET A 306 13.50 12.05 29.52
N GLU A 307 14.24 13.11 29.80
CA GLU A 307 14.97 13.93 28.83
C GLU A 307 16.39 13.43 28.64
N TYR A 308 16.88 13.46 27.42
CA TYR A 308 18.30 13.23 27.08
C TYR A 308 18.73 14.16 25.95
N LEU A 309 20.02 14.47 25.93
CA LEU A 309 20.63 15.33 24.93
C LEU A 309 21.28 14.51 23.82
N PHE A 310 20.97 14.86 22.58
CA PHE A 310 21.60 14.29 21.40
C PHE A 310 21.95 15.40 20.41
N SER A 311 23.23 15.50 20.03
CA SER A 311 23.74 16.58 19.15
C SER A 311 23.35 18.00 19.61
N GLY A 312 23.30 18.23 20.94
CA GLY A 312 22.95 19.51 21.54
C GLY A 312 21.47 19.86 21.53
N GLN A 313 20.61 18.90 21.21
CA GLN A 313 19.15 19.03 21.21
C GLN A 313 18.54 18.10 22.23
N SER A 314 17.42 18.50 22.85
CA SER A 314 16.69 17.67 23.80
C SER A 314 15.69 16.76 23.09
N PHE A 315 15.70 15.50 23.51
CA PHE A 315 14.73 14.48 23.12
C PHE A 315 14.12 13.87 24.38
N TYR A 316 12.96 13.27 24.22
CA TYR A 316 12.28 12.57 25.31
C TYR A 316 12.22 11.09 25.03
N VAL A 317 12.11 10.27 26.09
CA VAL A 317 11.87 8.85 25.96
C VAL A 317 10.56 8.63 25.21
N ILE A 318 10.53 7.61 24.36
CA ILE A 318 9.33 7.19 23.64
C ILE A 318 8.69 6.06 24.44
N PRO A 319 7.44 6.22 24.93
CA PRO A 319 6.66 5.10 25.44
C PRO A 319 6.51 4.06 24.33
N ASN A 320 6.62 2.79 24.66
CA ASN A 320 6.36 1.70 23.73
C ASN A 320 5.14 0.89 24.12
N ASP A 321 4.96 0.68 25.42
CA ASP A 321 3.93 -0.15 25.96
C ASP A 321 3.51 0.37 27.35
N PHE A 322 2.19 0.42 27.61
CA PHE A 322 1.59 0.87 28.86
C PHE A 322 0.87 -0.28 29.54
N GLU A 323 0.97 -0.31 30.88
CA GLU A 323 0.26 -1.26 31.70
C GLU A 323 -0.38 -0.64 32.95
N ILE A 324 -1.49 -1.22 33.40
CA ILE A 324 -2.14 -0.90 34.66
C ILE A 324 -2.05 -2.08 35.60
N SER A 325 -1.43 -1.88 36.76
CA SER A 325 -1.33 -2.95 37.78
C SER A 325 -2.64 -3.25 38.47
N ALA A 326 -2.71 -4.36 39.19
CA ALA A 326 -3.84 -4.78 40.03
C ALA A 326 -4.31 -3.74 41.06
N THR A 327 -3.52 -2.72 41.36
CA THR A 327 -3.85 -1.59 42.24
C THR A 327 -4.00 -0.27 41.53
N ASN A 328 -4.34 -0.33 40.24
CA ASN A 328 -4.60 0.84 39.41
C ASN A 328 -3.45 1.85 39.34
N GLN A 329 -2.21 1.36 39.25
CA GLN A 329 -1.02 2.19 39.02
C GLN A 329 -0.58 2.05 37.57
N LEU A 330 -0.16 3.15 36.97
CA LEU A 330 0.34 3.19 35.61
C LEU A 330 1.80 2.78 35.54
N TYR A 331 2.13 1.98 34.51
CA TYR A 331 3.51 1.57 34.17
C TYR A 331 3.74 1.80 32.69
N MET A 332 5.03 1.92 32.33
CA MET A 332 5.42 2.19 30.96
C MET A 332 6.80 1.57 30.66
N GLY A 333 6.86 0.79 29.61
CA GLY A 333 8.10 0.37 28.95
C GLY A 333 8.46 1.35 27.83
N THR A 334 9.74 1.55 27.55
CA THR A 334 10.19 2.49 26.51
C THR A 334 10.86 1.80 25.33
N ILE A 335 10.91 2.51 24.21
CA ILE A 335 11.71 2.16 23.04
C ILE A 335 12.76 3.25 22.78
N SER A 336 13.90 2.87 22.21
CA SER A 336 14.92 3.86 21.83
C SER A 336 14.40 4.79 20.73
N VAL A 337 14.80 6.05 20.83
CA VAL A 337 14.59 6.98 19.72
C VAL A 337 15.44 6.53 18.54
N PRO A 338 14.85 6.29 17.39
CA PRO A 338 15.55 5.86 16.19
C PRO A 338 16.75 6.75 15.86
N GLY A 339 17.86 6.14 15.46
CA GLY A 339 19.08 6.83 15.08
C GLY A 339 19.91 7.40 16.25
N THR A 340 19.41 7.38 17.47
CA THR A 340 20.14 7.84 18.66
C THR A 340 20.59 6.70 19.57
N ASN A 341 19.93 5.53 19.49
CA ASN A 341 20.10 4.39 20.37
C ASN A 341 20.04 4.76 21.85
N THR A 342 19.19 5.74 22.20
CA THR A 342 19.01 6.25 23.55
C THR A 342 17.52 6.29 23.92
N GLY A 343 17.24 6.26 25.22
CA GLY A 343 15.87 6.33 25.74
C GLY A 343 15.16 4.99 25.91
N GLY A 344 15.59 3.93 25.24
CA GLY A 344 15.03 2.59 25.37
C GLY A 344 15.46 1.85 26.64
N GLY A 345 14.85 0.69 26.86
CA GLY A 345 15.20 -0.20 28.00
C GLY A 345 14.77 0.33 29.36
N ARG A 346 14.01 1.42 29.46
CA ARG A 346 13.64 2.04 30.74
C ARG A 346 12.21 1.67 31.12
N LEU A 347 12.00 1.46 32.41
CA LEU A 347 10.74 1.11 33.03
C LEU A 347 10.31 2.21 34.01
N TYR A 348 9.15 2.79 33.79
CA TYR A 348 8.61 3.89 34.59
C TYR A 348 7.31 3.50 35.28
N ARG A 349 7.00 4.20 36.38
CA ARG A 349 5.74 4.08 37.13
C ARG A 349 5.18 5.46 37.45
N SER A 350 3.85 5.58 37.38
CA SER A 350 3.12 6.73 37.92
C SER A 350 1.94 6.29 38.78
N SER A 351 1.67 7.02 39.87
CA SER A 351 0.51 6.82 40.74
C SER A 351 -0.52 7.92 40.60
N ASP A 352 -0.23 8.97 39.85
CA ASP A 352 -1.05 10.17 39.71
C ASP A 352 -1.21 10.64 38.26
N GLY A 353 -0.65 9.88 37.31
CA GLY A 353 -0.66 10.21 35.87
C GLY A 353 0.17 11.42 35.49
N LEU A 354 0.81 12.11 36.44
CA LEU A 354 1.60 13.31 36.22
C LEU A 354 3.09 13.09 36.50
N ASN A 355 3.39 12.39 37.60
CA ASN A 355 4.75 12.15 38.04
C ASN A 355 5.20 10.73 37.67
N TRP A 356 6.04 10.62 36.68
CA TRP A 356 6.60 9.36 36.21
C TRP A 356 7.98 9.14 36.77
N ASN A 357 8.16 8.08 37.55
CA ASN A 357 9.40 7.76 38.22
C ASN A 357 10.08 6.55 37.58
N LEU A 358 11.32 6.71 37.20
CA LEU A 358 12.15 5.61 36.71
C LEU A 358 12.26 4.53 37.80
N GLN A 359 11.86 3.32 37.53
CA GLN A 359 11.95 2.18 38.42
C GLN A 359 13.28 1.45 38.20
N SER A 360 13.51 0.97 36.97
CA SER A 360 14.75 0.29 36.59
C SER A 360 15.06 0.49 35.12
N THR A 361 16.23 0.00 34.71
CA THR A 361 16.69 0.04 33.31
C THR A 361 17.30 -1.30 32.97
N ILE A 362 16.86 -1.92 31.88
CA ILE A 362 17.51 -3.06 31.24
C ILE A 362 18.62 -2.52 30.36
N ILE A 363 19.88 -2.80 30.78
CA ILE A 363 21.06 -2.26 30.10
C ILE A 363 21.16 -2.83 28.68
N GLY A 364 21.31 -1.97 27.68
CA GLY A 364 21.35 -2.34 26.29
C GLY A 364 19.96 -2.62 25.69
N GLY A 365 18.91 -2.44 26.50
CA GLY A 365 17.51 -2.59 26.03
C GLY A 365 17.14 -1.50 25.04
N ASN A 366 16.41 -1.91 24.01
CA ASN A 366 15.86 -1.02 22.98
C ASN A 366 14.34 -0.97 23.12
N ARG A 367 13.60 -1.92 22.54
CA ARG A 367 12.15 -2.07 22.65
C ARG A 367 11.79 -2.87 23.92
N MET A 368 10.76 -2.42 24.64
CA MET A 368 10.26 -3.05 25.86
C MET A 368 8.77 -3.31 25.75
N GLU A 369 8.34 -4.55 25.90
CA GLU A 369 6.96 -4.96 26.13
C GLU A 369 6.84 -5.41 27.58
N ILE A 370 5.77 -5.04 28.27
CA ILE A 370 5.52 -5.34 29.67
C ILE A 370 4.13 -5.95 29.86
N ALA A 371 4.02 -6.93 30.75
CA ALA A 371 2.75 -7.55 31.12
C ALA A 371 2.57 -7.53 32.64
N ALA A 372 1.54 -6.83 33.10
CA ALA A 372 1.23 -6.69 34.52
C ALA A 372 0.33 -7.83 35.02
N SER A 373 0.66 -8.47 36.14
CA SER A 373 -0.29 -9.39 36.78
C SER A 373 -1.52 -8.65 37.26
N SER A 374 -2.71 -9.13 36.89
CA SER A 374 -4.02 -8.62 37.37
C SER A 374 -4.30 -8.99 38.83
N THR A 375 -3.58 -9.96 39.40
CA THR A 375 -3.80 -10.49 40.76
C THR A 375 -2.73 -10.06 41.76
N ASN A 376 -1.52 -9.67 41.28
CA ASN A 376 -0.38 -9.29 42.10
C ASN A 376 0.27 -7.98 41.63
N GLN A 377 -0.02 -6.89 42.33
CA GLN A 377 0.45 -5.51 41.98
C GLN A 377 1.98 -5.38 41.81
N ASN A 378 2.78 -6.31 42.28
CA ASN A 378 4.23 -6.25 42.26
C ASN A 378 4.85 -7.13 41.17
N LEU A 379 4.04 -7.96 40.53
CA LEU A 379 4.52 -8.95 39.55
C LEU A 379 4.33 -8.44 38.12
N PHE A 380 5.43 -8.42 37.38
CA PHE A 380 5.49 -8.07 35.96
C PHE A 380 6.36 -9.07 35.21
N TYR A 381 6.00 -9.32 33.97
CA TYR A 381 6.86 -9.97 32.99
C TYR A 381 7.27 -8.95 31.94
N ILE A 382 8.47 -9.05 31.41
CA ILE A 382 9.02 -8.08 30.47
C ILE A 382 9.69 -8.85 29.32
N ALA A 383 9.36 -8.49 28.10
CA ALA A 383 10.13 -8.86 26.93
C ALA A 383 10.92 -7.63 26.43
N ALA A 384 12.23 -7.78 26.31
CA ALA A 384 13.12 -6.71 25.92
C ALA A 384 13.95 -7.08 24.70
N GLN A 385 14.02 -6.21 23.72
CA GLN A 385 15.04 -6.30 22.70
C GLN A 385 16.39 -5.87 23.27
N VAL A 386 17.36 -6.77 23.34
CA VAL A 386 18.73 -6.48 23.78
C VAL A 386 19.74 -7.02 22.78
N GLY A 387 20.56 -6.16 22.19
CA GLY A 387 21.53 -6.57 21.19
C GLY A 387 20.95 -7.15 19.90
N GLY A 388 19.66 -6.88 19.61
CA GLY A 388 18.95 -7.42 18.45
C GLY A 388 18.11 -8.67 18.75
N GLU A 389 18.33 -9.33 19.89
CA GLU A 389 17.65 -10.55 20.32
C GLU A 389 16.56 -10.25 21.37
N ALA A 390 15.55 -11.10 21.49
CA ALA A 390 14.57 -11.02 22.56
C ALA A 390 15.15 -11.60 23.85
N ASN A 391 14.93 -10.91 24.97
CA ASN A 391 15.31 -11.38 26.30
C ASN A 391 14.12 -11.20 27.24
N LEU A 392 13.84 -12.20 28.07
CA LEU A 392 12.71 -12.22 28.97
C LEU A 392 13.14 -12.00 30.42
N TYR A 393 12.35 -11.20 31.15
CA TYR A 393 12.61 -10.87 32.56
C TYR A 393 11.32 -10.98 33.38
N LYS A 394 11.52 -11.12 34.68
CA LYS A 394 10.45 -11.08 35.70
C LYS A 394 10.83 -10.06 36.78
N SER A 395 9.85 -9.27 37.21
CA SER A 395 9.94 -8.44 38.41
C SER A 395 8.90 -8.88 39.45
N VAL A 396 9.25 -8.88 40.72
CA VAL A 396 8.33 -9.21 41.84
C VAL A 396 8.21 -8.05 42.84
N ASP A 397 8.70 -6.87 42.46
CA ASP A 397 8.77 -5.68 43.31
C ASP A 397 8.36 -4.39 42.57
N ALA A 398 7.37 -4.52 41.67
CA ALA A 398 6.82 -3.41 40.87
C ALA A 398 7.87 -2.71 40.00
N LEU A 399 8.66 -3.48 39.28
CA LEU A 399 9.72 -3.08 38.34
C LEU A 399 10.95 -2.39 38.99
N LEU A 400 11.09 -2.42 40.33
CA LEU A 400 12.27 -1.88 40.99
C LEU A 400 13.52 -2.71 40.67
N THR A 401 13.38 -4.02 40.57
CA THR A 401 14.41 -4.94 40.08
C THR A 401 13.86 -5.90 39.04
N THR A 402 14.70 -6.31 38.12
CA THR A 402 14.36 -7.31 37.09
C THR A 402 15.30 -8.49 37.17
N THR A 403 14.77 -9.69 37.02
CA THR A 403 15.52 -10.95 37.00
C THR A 403 15.29 -11.66 35.66
N PRO A 404 16.34 -12.07 34.94
CA PRO A 404 16.18 -12.85 33.73
C PRO A 404 15.41 -14.16 34.01
N ILE A 405 14.53 -14.56 33.08
CA ILE A 405 13.88 -15.86 33.08
C ILE A 405 14.28 -16.60 31.78
N ASN A 406 13.99 -17.92 31.74
CA ASN A 406 14.31 -18.68 30.52
C ASN A 406 13.50 -18.19 29.33
N GLU A 407 14.11 -18.17 28.19
CA GLU A 407 13.46 -17.87 26.91
C GLU A 407 12.88 -19.14 26.28
N PRO A 408 11.84 -19.01 25.42
CA PRO A 408 11.39 -20.13 24.61
C PRO A 408 12.50 -20.60 23.67
N ASN A 409 12.65 -21.91 23.55
CA ASN A 409 13.48 -22.53 22.52
C ASN A 409 12.57 -22.97 21.37
N ASP A 410 12.63 -22.27 20.24
CA ASP A 410 11.87 -22.62 19.05
C ASP A 410 12.40 -23.95 18.47
N THR A 411 11.49 -24.82 18.05
CA THR A 411 11.84 -26.10 17.41
C THR A 411 12.32 -25.89 15.96
N ASP A 412 12.05 -24.73 15.37
CA ASP A 412 12.54 -24.37 14.04
C ASP A 412 14.09 -24.31 14.04
N SER A 413 14.71 -25.23 13.33
CA SER A 413 16.19 -25.33 13.26
C SER A 413 16.87 -24.12 12.59
N SER A 414 16.12 -23.24 11.96
CA SER A 414 16.61 -21.97 11.38
C SER A 414 16.63 -20.82 12.40
N ILE A 415 16.08 -21.02 13.59
CA ILE A 415 15.99 -20.05 14.69
C ILE A 415 17.01 -20.40 15.78
N SER A 416 17.69 -19.39 16.33
CA SER A 416 18.62 -19.59 17.44
C SER A 416 17.90 -20.10 18.68
N PRO A 417 18.43 -21.09 19.42
CA PRO A 417 17.83 -21.53 20.68
C PRO A 417 17.71 -20.45 21.76
N THR A 418 18.40 -19.33 21.61
CA THR A 418 18.42 -18.17 22.53
C THR A 418 17.69 -16.95 21.98
N ASP A 419 16.98 -17.06 20.85
CA ASP A 419 16.28 -15.92 20.28
C ASP A 419 15.10 -16.39 19.42
N PHE A 420 13.95 -16.53 20.05
CA PHE A 420 12.69 -16.97 19.41
C PHE A 420 12.12 -15.95 18.40
N THR A 421 12.72 -14.74 18.29
CA THR A 421 12.37 -13.72 17.32
C THR A 421 13.26 -13.75 16.07
N ARG A 422 14.24 -14.64 16.00
CA ARG A 422 15.17 -14.75 14.87
C ARG A 422 15.84 -13.41 14.47
N GLY A 423 16.23 -12.60 15.48
CA GLY A 423 16.82 -11.27 15.30
C GLY A 423 15.81 -10.18 14.88
N GLN A 424 14.52 -10.40 15.09
CA GLN A 424 13.46 -9.45 14.75
C GLN A 424 12.74 -8.88 15.98
N ALA A 425 13.33 -8.98 17.20
CA ALA A 425 12.72 -8.45 18.43
C ALA A 425 12.37 -6.95 18.36
N PHE A 426 12.91 -6.21 17.41
CA PHE A 426 12.48 -4.84 17.12
C PHE A 426 11.09 -4.81 16.48
N TYR A 427 10.62 -5.90 15.85
CA TYR A 427 9.45 -5.98 15.01
C TYR A 427 8.35 -6.87 15.61
N ASP A 428 8.66 -8.15 15.88
CA ASP A 428 7.76 -9.17 16.41
C ASP A 428 8.17 -9.50 17.85
N LEU A 429 7.56 -8.85 18.82
CA LEU A 429 7.83 -9.05 20.26
C LEU A 429 6.53 -8.88 21.04
N VAL A 430 6.11 -9.95 21.70
CA VAL A 430 4.90 -9.99 22.53
C VAL A 430 5.19 -10.72 23.82
N ILE A 431 4.68 -10.21 24.94
CA ILE A 431 4.61 -10.88 26.24
C ILE A 431 3.27 -10.59 26.88
N GLU A 432 2.57 -11.64 27.34
CA GLU A 432 1.28 -11.49 28.01
C GLU A 432 1.19 -12.41 29.21
N VAL A 433 0.42 -12.01 30.23
CA VAL A 433 0.16 -12.81 31.42
C VAL A 433 -1.33 -13.13 31.53
N ASP A 434 -1.67 -14.42 31.79
CA ASP A 434 -3.02 -14.86 31.98
C ASP A 434 -3.71 -14.06 33.09
N PRO A 435 -4.86 -13.42 32.85
CA PRO A 435 -5.50 -12.55 33.82
C PRO A 435 -6.04 -13.27 35.07
N THR A 436 -6.06 -14.59 35.09
CA THR A 436 -6.54 -15.40 36.23
C THR A 436 -5.43 -16.16 36.95
N ASN A 437 -4.25 -16.32 36.30
CA ASN A 437 -3.11 -17.07 36.85
C ASN A 437 -1.77 -16.51 36.41
N ASP A 438 -1.13 -15.75 37.26
CA ASP A 438 0.13 -15.06 37.02
C ASP A 438 1.37 -15.99 36.80
N GLN A 439 1.20 -17.31 36.88
CA GLN A 439 2.21 -18.29 36.50
C GLN A 439 2.06 -18.74 35.04
N ILE A 440 0.95 -18.40 34.38
CA ILE A 440 0.73 -18.68 32.97
C ILE A 440 1.08 -17.42 32.19
N ILE A 441 2.07 -17.52 31.30
CA ILE A 441 2.52 -16.44 30.45
C ILE A 441 2.67 -16.89 28.99
N TYR A 442 2.53 -15.98 28.09
CA TYR A 442 2.63 -16.19 26.65
C TYR A 442 3.75 -15.30 26.08
N ALA A 443 4.48 -15.80 25.11
CA ALA A 443 5.45 -15.03 24.35
C ALA A 443 5.22 -15.25 22.85
N GLY A 444 5.39 -14.20 22.08
CA GLY A 444 5.28 -14.20 20.62
C GLY A 444 6.52 -13.59 19.98
N GLY A 445 6.99 -14.21 18.95
CA GLY A 445 8.05 -13.81 18.03
C GLY A 445 7.71 -14.37 16.65
N ILE A 446 8.60 -15.18 16.05
CA ILE A 446 8.27 -15.92 14.82
C ILE A 446 7.08 -16.88 15.06
N ASN A 447 7.09 -17.59 16.18
CA ASN A 447 6.04 -18.46 16.64
C ASN A 447 5.54 -18.02 18.02
N SER A 448 4.47 -18.67 18.51
CA SER A 448 3.89 -18.42 19.83
C SER A 448 4.24 -19.52 20.82
N PHE A 449 4.42 -19.12 22.07
CA PHE A 449 4.84 -19.99 23.19
C PHE A 449 4.01 -19.73 24.43
N ARG A 450 3.83 -20.79 25.27
CA ARG A 450 3.13 -20.73 26.56
C ARG A 450 3.98 -21.34 27.65
N SER A 451 4.13 -20.64 28.76
CA SER A 451 4.67 -21.17 30.03
C SER A 451 3.55 -21.31 31.07
N ILE A 452 3.63 -22.31 31.92
CA ILE A 452 2.70 -22.54 33.06
C ILE A 452 3.38 -22.42 34.42
N ASN A 453 4.62 -21.96 34.45
CA ASN A 453 5.47 -21.93 35.65
C ASN A 453 6.33 -20.65 35.72
N GLY A 454 5.76 -19.54 35.24
CA GLY A 454 6.36 -18.22 35.34
C GLY A 454 7.65 -18.07 34.53
N GLY A 455 7.73 -18.67 33.34
CA GLY A 455 8.88 -18.60 32.44
C GLY A 455 10.02 -19.57 32.78
N THR A 456 9.79 -20.56 33.66
CA THR A 456 10.81 -21.57 33.95
C THR A 456 10.96 -22.57 32.79
N SER A 457 9.86 -22.91 32.13
CA SER A 457 9.82 -23.72 30.89
C SER A 457 8.72 -23.28 29.99
N TRP A 458 8.82 -23.57 28.69
CA TRP A 458 7.93 -23.14 27.64
C TRP A 458 7.48 -24.30 26.75
N ASN A 459 6.24 -24.28 26.33
CA ASN A 459 5.70 -25.11 25.27
C ASN A 459 5.44 -24.24 24.03
N GLN A 460 5.85 -24.70 22.86
CA GLN A 460 5.51 -24.07 21.59
C GLN A 460 4.03 -24.36 21.27
N ILE A 461 3.26 -23.34 20.89
CA ILE A 461 1.80 -23.42 20.66
C ILE A 461 1.40 -22.98 19.25
N SER A 462 2.36 -22.68 18.38
CA SER A 462 2.14 -22.45 16.96
C SER A 462 3.35 -22.84 16.13
N LYS A 463 3.12 -23.08 14.84
CA LYS A 463 4.16 -23.21 13.82
C LYS A 463 3.75 -22.44 12.57
N TRP A 464 4.71 -21.80 11.92
CA TRP A 464 4.48 -21.00 10.73
C TRP A 464 4.66 -21.80 9.42
N ILE A 465 5.32 -22.94 9.47
CA ILE A 465 5.63 -23.81 8.33
C ILE A 465 5.73 -25.27 8.75
N ASP A 466 5.49 -26.19 7.81
CA ASP A 466 5.72 -27.63 7.97
C ASP A 466 7.10 -28.02 7.42
N ALA A 467 8.16 -27.41 7.97
CA ALA A 467 9.57 -27.66 7.62
C ALA A 467 10.49 -27.31 8.81
N PHE A 468 11.79 -27.45 8.63
CA PHE A 468 12.83 -27.07 9.60
C PHE A 468 12.71 -27.75 10.99
N GLY A 469 12.06 -28.90 11.10
CA GLY A 469 11.80 -29.60 12.35
C GLY A 469 10.38 -29.44 12.88
N LEU A 470 9.64 -28.44 12.40
CA LEU A 470 8.28 -28.13 12.83
C LEU A 470 7.24 -29.11 12.28
N GLU A 471 7.53 -29.82 11.19
CA GLU A 471 6.64 -30.80 10.54
C GLU A 471 6.20 -31.95 11.47
N ASN A 472 6.97 -32.21 12.52
CA ASN A 472 6.68 -33.29 13.47
C ASN A 472 5.83 -32.82 14.67
N LEU A 473 5.55 -31.51 14.78
CA LEU A 473 4.75 -30.98 15.87
C LEU A 473 3.27 -31.05 15.56
N ASN A 474 2.47 -31.55 16.50
CA ASN A 474 1.01 -31.59 16.41
C ASN A 474 0.41 -30.33 17.05
N ILE A 475 0.77 -29.16 16.52
CA ILE A 475 0.37 -27.83 16.99
C ILE A 475 -0.25 -27.02 15.84
N PRO A 476 -1.01 -25.95 16.14
CA PRO A 476 -1.66 -25.12 15.14
C PRO A 476 -0.68 -24.47 14.16
N PHE A 477 -1.16 -24.28 12.92
CA PHE A 477 -0.49 -23.43 11.94
C PHE A 477 -0.98 -21.99 12.11
N ILE A 478 -0.05 -21.05 12.39
CA ILE A 478 -0.28 -19.62 12.45
C ILE A 478 0.81 -18.95 11.63
N HIS A 479 0.46 -17.92 10.85
CA HIS A 479 1.46 -17.15 10.11
C HIS A 479 2.56 -16.60 11.04
N ALA A 480 3.78 -16.51 10.54
CA ALA A 480 4.92 -15.97 11.28
C ALA A 480 4.70 -14.51 11.71
N ASP A 481 5.60 -14.05 12.57
CA ASP A 481 5.73 -12.69 13.04
C ASP A 481 4.50 -12.24 13.84
N ILE A 482 4.48 -12.66 15.11
CA ILE A 482 3.37 -12.42 16.06
C ILE A 482 3.47 -11.00 16.60
N HIS A 483 2.38 -10.24 16.55
CA HIS A 483 2.33 -8.84 16.95
C HIS A 483 1.39 -8.52 18.10
N ALA A 484 0.37 -9.35 18.30
CA ALA A 484 -0.61 -9.16 19.35
C ALA A 484 -1.16 -10.49 19.86
N LEU A 485 -1.47 -10.55 21.14
CA LEU A 485 -2.23 -11.61 21.79
C LEU A 485 -3.23 -10.97 22.75
N THR A 486 -4.49 -11.30 22.64
CA THR A 486 -5.57 -10.73 23.48
C THR A 486 -6.43 -11.84 24.01
N PHE A 487 -6.65 -11.87 25.33
CA PHE A 487 -7.50 -12.88 25.98
C PHE A 487 -8.97 -12.54 25.83
N HIS A 488 -9.79 -13.58 25.72
CA HIS A 488 -11.25 -13.44 25.82
C HIS A 488 -11.62 -12.93 27.20
N PRO A 489 -12.46 -11.88 27.34
CA PRO A 489 -12.70 -11.18 28.60
C PRO A 489 -13.20 -12.02 29.78
N THR A 490 -13.91 -13.14 29.52
CA THR A 490 -14.45 -14.02 30.56
C THR A 490 -13.85 -15.44 30.57
N ASN A 491 -13.04 -15.77 29.53
CA ASN A 491 -12.44 -17.11 29.42
C ASN A 491 -10.99 -17.00 28.85
N PRO A 492 -9.97 -16.80 29.67
CA PRO A 492 -8.59 -16.58 29.21
C PRO A 492 -7.95 -17.81 28.54
N ASN A 493 -8.62 -18.97 28.51
CA ASN A 493 -8.22 -20.08 27.67
C ASN A 493 -8.52 -19.85 26.17
N GLN A 494 -9.32 -18.85 25.86
CA GLN A 494 -9.65 -18.40 24.50
C GLN A 494 -9.03 -17.03 24.23
N GLY A 495 -8.80 -16.72 22.94
CA GLY A 495 -8.22 -15.42 22.61
C GLY A 495 -7.96 -15.20 21.13
N LEU A 496 -7.36 -14.05 20.84
CA LEU A 496 -7.01 -13.59 19.51
C LEU A 496 -5.49 -13.49 19.38
N ILE A 497 -4.99 -13.80 18.19
CA ILE A 497 -3.59 -13.56 17.81
C ILE A 497 -3.57 -12.77 16.51
N GLY A 498 -2.83 -11.65 16.50
CA GLY A 498 -2.51 -10.87 15.31
C GLY A 498 -1.10 -11.18 14.81
N SER A 499 -0.95 -11.37 13.50
CA SER A 499 0.33 -11.66 12.84
C SER A 499 0.43 -10.97 11.47
N ASP A 500 1.54 -11.18 10.74
CA ASP A 500 1.67 -10.71 9.35
C ASP A 500 0.73 -11.42 8.37
N GLY A 501 0.10 -12.52 8.78
CA GLY A 501 -0.93 -13.23 8.01
C GLY A 501 -2.37 -12.91 8.39
N GLY A 502 -2.62 -11.97 9.29
CA GLY A 502 -3.97 -11.59 9.73
C GLY A 502 -4.33 -12.01 11.14
N VAL A 503 -5.58 -12.45 11.36
CA VAL A 503 -6.15 -12.78 12.65
C VAL A 503 -6.32 -14.29 12.80
N SER A 504 -5.95 -14.81 13.97
CA SER A 504 -6.24 -16.19 14.40
C SER A 504 -7.04 -16.19 15.70
N TRP A 505 -7.97 -17.13 15.79
CA TRP A 505 -8.78 -17.39 16.98
C TRP A 505 -8.28 -18.64 17.70
N ALA A 506 -7.96 -18.51 18.98
CA ALA A 506 -7.66 -19.61 19.87
C ALA A 506 -8.96 -20.06 20.58
N ASP A 507 -9.45 -21.23 20.19
CA ASP A 507 -10.54 -21.89 20.94
C ASP A 507 -10.01 -22.44 22.27
N SER A 508 -8.74 -22.86 22.32
CA SER A 508 -8.10 -23.32 23.55
C SER A 508 -6.57 -23.15 23.52
N PHE A 509 -6.06 -22.16 24.19
CA PHE A 509 -4.62 -22.02 24.41
C PHE A 509 -4.01 -23.21 25.18
N VAL A 510 -4.80 -23.86 26.05
CA VAL A 510 -4.36 -25.02 26.82
C VAL A 510 -4.14 -26.25 25.92
N ALA A 511 -4.95 -26.40 24.89
CA ALA A 511 -4.84 -27.52 23.95
C ALA A 511 -3.84 -27.27 22.80
N ALA A 512 -3.33 -26.07 22.65
CA ALA A 512 -2.57 -25.66 21.48
C ALA A 512 -1.18 -26.33 21.36
N ASP A 513 -0.61 -26.85 22.42
CA ASP A 513 0.62 -27.65 22.39
C ASP A 513 0.40 -29.13 22.00
N LEU A 514 -0.85 -29.55 21.80
CA LEU A 514 -1.23 -30.93 21.53
C LEU A 514 -2.23 -31.13 20.34
N SER A 515 -2.76 -30.04 19.78
CA SER A 515 -3.81 -30.10 18.77
C SER A 515 -3.63 -29.06 17.68
N THR A 516 -3.63 -29.47 16.42
CA THR A 516 -3.55 -28.59 15.24
C THR A 516 -4.78 -27.71 15.05
N THR A 517 -5.89 -27.98 15.72
CA THR A 517 -7.17 -27.25 15.58
C THR A 517 -7.48 -26.31 16.75
N ALA A 518 -6.63 -26.26 17.75
CA ALA A 518 -6.85 -25.44 18.96
C ALA A 518 -6.78 -23.94 18.67
N ILE A 519 -6.02 -23.52 17.64
CA ILE A 519 -6.01 -22.18 17.11
C ILE A 519 -6.18 -22.28 15.60
N SER A 520 -6.95 -21.38 15.00
CA SER A 520 -7.20 -21.39 13.56
C SER A 520 -7.41 -19.96 13.02
N THR A 521 -7.01 -19.75 11.77
CA THR A 521 -7.15 -18.46 11.09
C THR A 521 -8.61 -18.02 10.95
N ARG A 522 -8.84 -16.73 11.02
CA ARG A 522 -10.14 -16.06 10.90
C ARG A 522 -10.06 -14.90 9.90
N ASN A 523 -9.54 -15.18 8.70
CA ASN A 523 -9.32 -14.15 7.68
C ASN A 523 -10.48 -14.02 6.69
N ASN A 524 -11.60 -14.71 6.88
CA ASN A 524 -12.68 -14.69 5.88
C ASN A 524 -13.19 -13.27 5.63
N GLY A 525 -12.82 -12.71 4.47
CA GLY A 525 -13.13 -11.32 4.10
C GLY A 525 -12.24 -10.25 4.74
N TYR A 526 -11.21 -10.60 5.51
CA TYR A 526 -10.25 -9.66 6.08
C TYR A 526 -9.21 -9.26 5.03
N ASN A 527 -9.61 -8.36 4.13
CA ASN A 527 -8.80 -7.98 2.97
C ASN A 527 -7.85 -6.81 3.31
N VAL A 528 -6.74 -7.12 3.96
CA VAL A 528 -5.66 -6.18 4.30
C VAL A 528 -4.31 -6.59 3.68
N THR A 529 -4.34 -7.44 2.68
CA THR A 529 -3.16 -7.93 1.95
C THR A 529 -2.43 -6.79 1.26
N GLN A 530 -1.10 -6.76 1.40
CA GLN A 530 -0.22 -5.72 0.88
C GLN A 530 0.48 -6.23 -0.40
N PHE A 531 -0.12 -6.01 -1.57
CA PHE A 531 0.50 -6.36 -2.85
C PHE A 531 1.57 -5.37 -3.27
N TYR A 532 2.53 -5.85 -4.06
CA TYR A 532 3.55 -5.08 -4.76
C TYR A 532 3.29 -4.99 -6.26
N TYR A 533 2.77 -6.06 -6.87
CA TYR A 533 2.40 -6.17 -8.28
C TYR A 533 1.18 -7.06 -8.45
N GLY A 534 0.45 -6.86 -9.56
CA GLY A 534 -0.65 -7.73 -9.95
C GLY A 534 -0.76 -7.84 -11.46
N SER A 535 -1.34 -8.94 -11.94
CA SER A 535 -1.64 -9.14 -13.36
C SER A 535 -2.99 -9.83 -13.52
N ILE A 536 -3.71 -9.43 -14.58
CA ILE A 536 -4.95 -10.06 -15.04
C ILE A 536 -4.70 -10.79 -16.36
N ALA A 537 -5.24 -12.00 -16.51
CA ALA A 537 -5.10 -12.76 -17.77
C ALA A 537 -5.66 -11.98 -18.96
N PRO A 538 -4.86 -11.71 -20.00
CA PRO A 538 -5.22 -10.74 -21.05
C PRO A 538 -6.34 -11.20 -21.99
N ASN A 539 -6.59 -12.52 -22.16
CA ASN A 539 -7.55 -13.07 -23.10
C ASN A 539 -8.68 -13.89 -22.46
N SER A 540 -8.69 -14.04 -21.14
CA SER A 540 -9.67 -14.88 -20.47
C SER A 540 -11.10 -14.34 -20.69
N SER A 541 -12.02 -15.23 -21.02
CA SER A 541 -13.39 -14.87 -21.42
C SER A 541 -14.41 -15.58 -20.54
N GLY A 542 -14.29 -15.57 -19.25
CA GLY A 542 -15.23 -16.32 -18.42
C GLY A 542 -15.18 -16.03 -16.92
N GLY A 543 -14.27 -15.22 -16.51
CA GLY A 543 -14.00 -14.81 -15.14
C GLY A 543 -12.68 -14.07 -15.10
N ASP A 544 -12.38 -13.47 -13.96
CA ASP A 544 -11.12 -12.75 -13.78
C ASP A 544 -10.08 -13.71 -13.23
N ASP A 545 -9.06 -14.06 -14.03
CA ASP A 545 -7.90 -14.79 -13.56
C ASP A 545 -6.85 -13.77 -13.13
N LEU A 546 -6.53 -13.77 -11.84
CA LEU A 546 -5.68 -12.77 -11.20
C LEU A 546 -4.50 -13.44 -10.52
N VAL A 547 -3.34 -12.81 -10.60
CA VAL A 547 -2.15 -13.18 -9.84
C VAL A 547 -1.51 -11.95 -9.23
N GLY A 548 -0.95 -12.05 -8.02
CA GLY A 548 -0.27 -10.94 -7.38
C GLY A 548 0.84 -11.37 -6.45
N GLY A 549 1.94 -10.60 -6.45
CA GLY A 549 3.01 -10.73 -5.49
C GLY A 549 2.78 -9.83 -4.29
N SER A 550 2.80 -10.40 -3.07
CA SER A 550 2.47 -9.68 -1.84
C SER A 550 3.58 -9.72 -0.81
N GLN A 551 3.60 -8.74 0.07
CA GLN A 551 4.49 -8.69 1.22
C GLN A 551 4.15 -9.81 2.20
N ASP A 552 5.13 -10.58 2.62
CA ASP A 552 5.11 -11.64 3.64
C ASP A 552 4.11 -12.80 3.37
N ASN A 553 3.19 -12.66 2.40
CA ASN A 553 2.14 -13.62 2.07
C ASN A 553 2.31 -14.30 0.71
N GLY A 554 3.45 -14.09 0.06
CA GLY A 554 3.86 -14.79 -1.15
C GLY A 554 3.19 -14.33 -2.43
N THR A 555 3.17 -15.20 -3.43
CA THR A 555 2.44 -15.01 -4.68
C THR A 555 1.08 -15.71 -4.58
N LEU A 556 0.03 -14.92 -4.74
CA LEU A 556 -1.37 -15.33 -4.61
C LEU A 556 -2.04 -15.34 -5.97
N ALA A 557 -2.80 -16.40 -6.27
CA ALA A 557 -3.47 -16.55 -7.55
C ALA A 557 -4.92 -17.00 -7.38
N ILE A 558 -5.76 -16.65 -8.34
CA ILE A 558 -7.13 -17.15 -8.48
C ILE A 558 -7.48 -17.28 -9.95
N GLU A 559 -8.18 -18.36 -10.26
CA GLU A 559 -8.81 -18.58 -11.55
C GLU A 559 -10.32 -18.31 -11.47
N ASN A 560 -10.87 -17.63 -12.48
CA ASN A 560 -12.29 -17.34 -12.59
C ASN A 560 -12.88 -16.62 -11.36
N ALA A 561 -12.23 -15.55 -10.89
CA ALA A 561 -12.75 -14.77 -9.78
C ALA A 561 -14.18 -14.30 -10.07
N SER A 562 -15.09 -14.59 -9.14
CA SER A 562 -16.47 -14.13 -9.19
C SER A 562 -16.62 -12.72 -8.62
N ALA A 563 -17.82 -12.14 -8.75
CA ALA A 563 -18.16 -10.90 -8.09
C ALA A 563 -17.97 -10.99 -6.57
N GLY A 564 -17.36 -9.95 -5.97
CA GLY A 564 -17.00 -9.87 -4.56
C GLY A 564 -15.65 -10.51 -4.25
N MET A 565 -15.35 -10.63 -2.96
CA MET A 565 -14.08 -11.20 -2.48
C MET A 565 -14.00 -12.72 -2.71
N ASN A 566 -12.83 -13.17 -3.12
CA ASN A 566 -12.57 -14.56 -3.51
C ASN A 566 -11.44 -15.18 -2.69
N HIS A 567 -11.44 -16.50 -2.65
CA HIS A 567 -10.39 -17.31 -2.02
C HIS A 567 -9.22 -17.48 -2.99
N PHE A 568 -8.04 -16.98 -2.63
CA PHE A 568 -6.81 -17.10 -3.43
C PHE A 568 -5.97 -18.30 -2.95
N ILE A 569 -5.20 -18.87 -3.87
CA ILE A 569 -4.24 -19.95 -3.59
C ILE A 569 -2.84 -19.33 -3.53
N THR A 570 -2.04 -19.76 -2.57
CA THR A 570 -0.62 -19.35 -2.46
C THR A 570 0.22 -20.26 -3.36
N GLU A 571 0.80 -19.69 -4.41
CA GLU A 571 1.63 -20.40 -5.38
C GLU A 571 3.12 -20.41 -5.01
N LEU A 572 3.56 -19.40 -4.29
CA LEU A 572 4.94 -19.25 -3.81
C LEU A 572 4.92 -18.52 -2.47
N GLY A 573 5.61 -19.03 -1.46
CA GLY A 573 5.73 -18.40 -0.15
C GLY A 573 6.81 -17.31 -0.08
N GLY A 574 6.92 -16.67 1.07
CA GLY A 574 7.82 -15.53 1.34
C GLY A 574 7.26 -14.21 0.80
N ASP A 575 8.11 -13.29 0.34
CA ASP A 575 7.66 -12.12 -0.39
C ASP A 575 7.40 -12.46 -1.86
N GLY A 576 6.29 -12.01 -2.42
CA GLY A 576 5.99 -12.04 -3.84
C GLY A 576 6.39 -10.70 -4.49
N GLY A 577 6.93 -10.75 -5.69
CA GLY A 577 7.35 -9.58 -6.46
C GLY A 577 6.56 -9.40 -7.75
N HIS A 578 7.26 -9.10 -8.85
CA HIS A 578 6.66 -8.92 -10.17
C HIS A 578 5.97 -10.20 -10.67
N VAL A 579 4.82 -10.05 -11.29
CA VAL A 579 4.00 -11.15 -11.81
C VAL A 579 3.38 -10.78 -13.16
N GLU A 580 3.32 -11.74 -14.10
CA GLU A 580 2.60 -11.57 -15.36
C GLU A 580 2.01 -12.90 -15.86
N ILE A 581 0.83 -12.86 -16.46
CA ILE A 581 0.16 -14.02 -17.08
C ILE A 581 0.26 -13.95 -18.60
N ASP A 582 0.63 -15.06 -19.21
CA ASP A 582 0.46 -15.31 -20.65
C ASP A 582 -0.51 -16.50 -20.81
N ASP A 583 -1.79 -16.19 -20.89
CA ASP A 583 -2.85 -17.20 -21.04
C ASP A 583 -2.95 -17.80 -22.44
N ALA A 584 -2.39 -17.13 -23.46
CA ALA A 584 -2.31 -17.64 -24.81
C ALA A 584 -1.32 -18.80 -24.97
N ASP A 585 -0.15 -18.70 -24.31
CA ASP A 585 0.90 -19.73 -24.35
C ASP A 585 0.89 -20.62 -23.09
N GLY A 586 -0.04 -20.37 -22.16
CA GLY A 586 -0.34 -21.24 -21.00
C GLY A 586 0.73 -21.22 -19.91
N TYR A 587 1.29 -20.05 -19.61
CA TYR A 587 2.22 -19.88 -18.51
C TYR A 587 2.06 -18.53 -17.79
N ALA A 588 2.66 -18.39 -16.62
CA ALA A 588 2.86 -17.13 -15.95
C ALA A 588 4.33 -17.00 -15.52
N VAL A 589 4.77 -15.77 -15.37
CA VAL A 589 6.02 -15.44 -14.68
C VAL A 589 5.65 -14.96 -13.29
N ILE A 590 6.22 -15.59 -12.26
CA ILE A 590 6.09 -15.16 -10.87
C ILE A 590 7.47 -14.93 -10.26
N THR A 591 7.58 -13.96 -9.39
CA THR A 591 8.86 -13.57 -8.79
C THR A 591 8.74 -13.54 -7.27
N SER A 592 9.73 -14.05 -6.55
CA SER A 592 9.80 -13.85 -5.11
C SER A 592 10.50 -12.51 -4.78
N GLN A 593 11.78 -12.39 -4.99
CA GLN A 593 12.58 -11.21 -4.66
C GLN A 593 13.68 -11.04 -5.71
N TYR A 594 14.13 -9.82 -5.97
CA TYR A 594 15.20 -9.53 -6.93
C TYR A 594 14.89 -10.14 -8.32
N ASN A 595 15.83 -10.81 -8.93
CA ASN A 595 15.66 -11.55 -10.19
C ASN A 595 15.32 -13.04 -10.00
N ASN A 596 14.70 -13.41 -8.89
CA ASN A 596 14.24 -14.79 -8.67
C ASN A 596 12.93 -15.08 -9.42
N HIS A 597 12.96 -14.89 -10.73
CA HIS A 597 11.83 -15.16 -11.63
C HIS A 597 11.64 -16.65 -11.86
N ARG A 598 10.40 -17.08 -11.86
CA ARG A 598 9.98 -18.45 -12.19
C ARG A 598 9.00 -18.44 -13.35
N TYR A 599 9.23 -19.31 -14.29
CA TYR A 599 8.20 -19.77 -15.22
C TYR A 599 7.32 -20.78 -14.49
N VAL A 600 6.01 -20.60 -14.53
CA VAL A 600 5.03 -21.54 -13.98
C VAL A 600 3.97 -21.87 -15.03
N SER A 601 3.49 -23.10 -15.08
CA SER A 601 2.39 -23.45 -15.98
C SER A 601 1.10 -22.74 -15.57
N TYR A 602 0.32 -22.28 -16.53
CA TYR A 602 -0.96 -21.64 -16.34
C TYR A 602 -2.03 -22.35 -17.21
N PRO A 603 -3.26 -22.54 -16.73
CA PRO A 603 -3.68 -22.45 -15.33
C PRO A 603 -3.10 -23.60 -14.50
N ASN A 604 -3.43 -23.73 -13.24
CA ASN A 604 -3.08 -24.82 -12.31
C ASN A 604 -1.67 -24.78 -11.70
N TYR A 605 -0.72 -23.98 -12.12
CA TYR A 605 0.59 -23.70 -11.52
C TYR A 605 1.42 -24.92 -11.06
N ASN A 606 1.17 -26.10 -11.64
CA ASN A 606 1.70 -27.39 -11.18
C ASN A 606 3.10 -27.75 -11.70
N PHE A 607 3.67 -26.93 -12.59
CA PHE A 607 5.02 -27.07 -13.12
C PHE A 607 5.75 -25.74 -12.99
N SER A 608 7.01 -25.75 -12.57
CA SER A 608 7.82 -24.54 -12.52
C SER A 608 9.30 -24.82 -12.74
N TYR A 609 10.01 -23.83 -13.29
CA TYR A 609 11.47 -23.79 -13.27
C TYR A 609 11.97 -22.34 -13.05
N CYS A 610 13.23 -22.20 -12.56
CA CYS A 610 13.86 -20.90 -12.41
C CYS A 610 14.29 -20.34 -13.77
N ILE A 611 13.92 -19.09 -14.03
CA ILE A 611 14.38 -18.33 -15.19
C ILE A 611 15.84 -17.93 -15.04
N ALA A 612 16.77 -17.73 -15.44
CA ALA A 612 18.12 -17.18 -15.27
C ALA A 612 19.05 -17.89 -14.29
N THR A 613 18.59 -18.56 -13.23
CA THR A 613 19.48 -19.21 -12.25
C THR A 613 19.01 -20.60 -11.82
N ALA A 614 19.96 -21.43 -11.37
CA ALA A 614 19.65 -22.76 -10.85
C ALA A 614 18.96 -22.76 -9.47
N ASN A 615 18.90 -21.61 -8.77
CA ASN A 615 18.35 -21.46 -7.42
C ASN A 615 17.51 -20.19 -7.30
N CYS A 616 16.20 -20.32 -7.46
CA CYS A 616 15.23 -19.30 -7.05
C CYS A 616 14.72 -19.59 -5.63
N GLY A 617 15.60 -19.74 -4.65
CA GLY A 617 15.22 -19.97 -3.26
C GLY A 617 15.18 -18.67 -2.47
N ASP A 618 14.45 -18.66 -1.37
CA ASP A 618 14.50 -17.59 -0.36
C ASP A 618 15.95 -17.35 0.08
N GLY A 619 16.46 -16.13 -0.11
CA GLY A 619 17.85 -15.80 0.16
C GLY A 619 18.86 -16.24 -0.89
N GLY A 620 18.41 -16.61 -2.10
CA GLY A 620 19.27 -16.94 -3.24
C GLY A 620 20.22 -15.80 -3.56
N SER A 621 21.45 -16.14 -4.00
CA SER A 621 22.57 -15.23 -4.24
C SER A 621 22.39 -14.27 -5.44
N ASN A 622 21.21 -14.18 -6.02
CA ASN A 622 20.87 -13.30 -7.14
C ASN A 622 20.32 -11.96 -6.63
N ALA A 623 21.17 -11.23 -5.91
CA ALA A 623 20.89 -9.87 -5.43
C ALA A 623 21.00 -8.79 -6.53
N ASP A 624 20.98 -9.17 -7.81
CA ASP A 624 20.93 -8.22 -8.92
C ASP A 624 19.51 -7.67 -9.06
N GLY A 625 19.39 -6.37 -9.30
CA GLY A 625 18.11 -5.66 -9.32
C GLY A 625 17.70 -5.07 -7.97
N ASP A 626 16.43 -4.59 -7.89
CA ASP A 626 15.82 -4.11 -6.66
C ASP A 626 15.13 -5.25 -5.90
N PHE A 627 14.87 -5.09 -4.60
CA PHE A 627 14.21 -6.13 -3.80
C PHE A 627 12.86 -6.52 -4.42
N ILE A 628 12.03 -5.54 -4.74
CA ILE A 628 10.89 -5.70 -5.65
C ILE A 628 11.36 -5.14 -7.00
N ASN A 629 11.69 -6.04 -7.91
CA ASN A 629 12.39 -5.72 -9.14
C ASN A 629 11.43 -5.46 -10.30
N VAL A 630 11.75 -4.46 -11.13
CA VAL A 630 10.97 -4.21 -12.34
C VAL A 630 11.32 -5.25 -13.40
N ALA A 631 10.29 -5.81 -14.00
CA ALA A 631 10.38 -6.70 -15.15
C ALA A 631 9.23 -6.43 -16.13
N GLU A 632 9.28 -7.00 -17.31
CA GLU A 632 8.24 -6.88 -18.35
C GLU A 632 8.32 -8.07 -19.31
N LEU A 633 7.16 -8.63 -19.67
CA LEU A 633 7.03 -9.82 -20.51
C LEU A 633 6.58 -9.46 -21.92
N ASP A 634 7.38 -9.81 -22.92
CA ASP A 634 6.93 -9.86 -24.32
C ASP A 634 6.15 -11.17 -24.55
N ARG A 635 4.85 -11.12 -24.40
CA ARG A 635 3.96 -12.27 -24.61
C ARG A 635 3.89 -12.75 -26.06
N ASN A 636 4.25 -11.90 -27.04
CA ASN A 636 4.23 -12.32 -28.45
C ASN A 636 5.45 -13.15 -28.87
N LEU A 637 6.59 -12.92 -28.22
CA LEU A 637 7.86 -13.54 -28.54
C LEU A 637 8.43 -14.38 -27.40
N ASN A 638 7.75 -14.42 -26.24
CA ASN A 638 8.15 -15.16 -25.03
C ASN A 638 9.52 -14.70 -24.49
N TYR A 639 9.70 -13.39 -24.31
CA TYR A 639 10.89 -12.81 -23.70
C TYR A 639 10.56 -12.06 -22.42
N LEU A 640 11.26 -12.38 -21.33
CA LEU A 640 11.24 -11.61 -20.10
C LEU A 640 12.41 -10.63 -20.09
N TYR A 641 12.13 -9.36 -19.80
CA TYR A 641 13.09 -8.28 -19.55
C TYR A 641 13.08 -7.93 -18.08
N SER A 642 14.25 -7.83 -17.42
CA SER A 642 14.31 -7.43 -16.01
C SER A 642 15.53 -6.58 -15.71
N ASN A 643 15.38 -5.62 -14.76
CA ASN A 643 16.50 -4.83 -14.29
C ASN A 643 17.53 -5.71 -13.59
N SER A 644 18.80 -5.54 -13.96
CA SER A 644 19.89 -6.40 -13.54
C SER A 644 21.24 -5.65 -13.53
N LYS A 645 22.33 -6.38 -13.33
CA LYS A 645 23.69 -5.90 -13.44
C LYS A 645 24.51 -6.79 -14.36
N ASN A 646 25.41 -6.16 -15.10
CA ASN A 646 26.39 -6.93 -15.87
C ASN A 646 27.57 -7.40 -14.99
N LEU A 647 28.44 -8.23 -15.56
CA LEU A 647 29.63 -8.77 -14.86
C LEU A 647 30.59 -7.69 -14.28
N SER A 648 30.47 -6.44 -14.73
CA SER A 648 31.24 -5.30 -14.21
C SER A 648 30.50 -4.55 -13.11
N GLY A 649 29.31 -4.99 -12.71
CA GLY A 649 28.47 -4.35 -11.70
C GLY A 649 27.70 -3.11 -12.17
N ASN A 650 27.72 -2.79 -13.47
CA ASN A 650 26.91 -1.70 -14.04
C ASN A 650 25.48 -2.15 -14.29
N ASN A 651 24.53 -1.23 -14.19
CA ASN A 651 23.12 -1.52 -14.50
C ASN A 651 22.98 -2.04 -15.93
N ALA A 652 22.11 -3.00 -16.09
CA ALA A 652 21.84 -3.73 -17.31
C ALA A 652 20.39 -4.25 -17.31
N ILE A 653 19.98 -4.85 -18.41
CA ILE A 653 18.70 -5.56 -18.52
C ILE A 653 19.01 -7.00 -18.90
N ASP A 654 18.49 -7.94 -18.10
CA ASP A 654 18.47 -9.36 -18.47
C ASP A 654 17.36 -9.58 -19.48
N VAL A 655 17.68 -10.34 -20.52
CA VAL A 655 16.79 -10.70 -21.63
C VAL A 655 16.72 -12.20 -21.70
N CYS A 656 15.62 -12.78 -21.26
CA CYS A 656 15.44 -14.22 -21.14
C CYS A 656 14.36 -14.72 -22.10
N GLN A 657 14.75 -15.48 -23.11
CA GLN A 657 13.80 -16.22 -23.94
C GLN A 657 13.25 -17.39 -23.17
N LEU A 658 11.94 -17.49 -23.08
CA LEU A 658 11.23 -18.53 -22.34
C LEU A 658 10.79 -19.67 -23.25
N PHE A 659 10.98 -20.88 -22.79
CA PHE A 659 10.51 -22.11 -23.43
C PHE A 659 9.78 -22.95 -22.37
N THR A 660 9.00 -23.91 -22.79
CA THR A 660 8.20 -24.76 -21.87
C THR A 660 9.02 -25.40 -20.74
N ASN A 661 10.31 -25.70 -20.95
CA ASN A 661 11.12 -26.45 -19.96
C ASN A 661 12.45 -25.75 -19.60
N ALA A 662 12.72 -24.58 -20.15
CA ALA A 662 13.99 -23.89 -19.94
C ALA A 662 13.86 -22.41 -20.31
N ALA A 663 14.85 -21.61 -19.93
CA ALA A 663 15.05 -20.27 -20.45
C ALA A 663 16.47 -20.12 -21.00
N SER A 664 16.65 -19.19 -21.94
CA SER A 664 17.96 -18.79 -22.48
C SER A 664 18.13 -17.30 -22.25
N CYS A 665 19.03 -16.91 -21.39
CA CYS A 665 19.23 -15.54 -20.97
C CYS A 665 20.52 -14.94 -21.48
N ASN A 666 20.48 -13.65 -21.80
CA ASN A 666 21.64 -12.79 -22.05
C ASN A 666 21.38 -11.43 -21.41
N THR A 667 22.42 -10.62 -21.31
CA THR A 667 22.33 -9.29 -20.68
C THR A 667 22.64 -8.22 -21.72
N ILE A 668 21.78 -7.20 -21.80
CA ILE A 668 22.00 -6.02 -22.64
C ILE A 668 22.26 -4.79 -21.78
N THR A 669 23.12 -3.89 -22.28
CA THR A 669 23.43 -2.64 -21.58
C THR A 669 23.72 -1.52 -22.56
N ASN A 670 23.58 -0.27 -22.09
CA ASN A 670 23.87 0.93 -22.86
C ASN A 670 24.29 2.06 -21.93
N PHE A 671 25.02 3.06 -22.43
CA PHE A 671 25.44 4.21 -21.63
C PHE A 671 24.27 4.99 -20.99
N LEU A 672 23.05 4.88 -21.55
CA LEU A 672 21.84 5.52 -21.02
C LEU A 672 21.42 4.92 -19.67
N ILE A 673 21.76 3.66 -19.38
CA ILE A 673 21.35 2.96 -18.17
C ILE A 673 22.52 2.54 -17.26
N THR A 674 23.77 2.47 -17.74
CA THR A 674 24.90 1.92 -16.97
C THR A 674 25.12 2.58 -15.60
N SER A 675 24.86 3.88 -15.48
CA SER A 675 24.93 4.66 -14.24
C SER A 675 23.56 5.22 -13.82
N ASN A 676 22.47 4.64 -14.30
CA ASN A 676 21.12 5.16 -14.16
C ASN A 676 20.14 3.98 -14.19
N ARG A 677 19.73 3.52 -13.01
CA ARG A 677 19.01 2.26 -12.82
C ARG A 677 17.66 2.27 -13.54
N PRO A 678 17.29 1.25 -14.31
CA PRO A 678 15.92 1.07 -14.81
C PRO A 678 14.90 0.96 -13.68
N THR A 679 13.78 1.68 -13.81
CA THR A 679 12.69 1.74 -12.83
C THR A 679 11.32 1.46 -13.44
N ALA A 680 11.21 1.51 -14.77
CA ALA A 680 10.01 1.17 -15.53
C ALA A 680 10.40 0.53 -16.85
N MET A 681 9.64 -0.44 -17.29
CA MET A 681 9.78 -1.08 -18.61
C MET A 681 8.40 -1.34 -19.19
N LYS A 682 8.27 -1.24 -20.54
CA LYS A 682 7.04 -1.62 -21.24
C LYS A 682 7.35 -2.12 -22.63
N VAL A 683 6.86 -3.30 -22.96
CA VAL A 683 6.93 -3.89 -24.31
C VAL A 683 5.85 -3.29 -25.21
N SER A 684 6.24 -2.92 -26.44
CA SER A 684 5.26 -2.41 -27.41
C SER A 684 4.28 -3.52 -27.83
N PRO A 685 2.97 -3.28 -27.69
CA PRO A 685 1.95 -4.23 -28.18
C PRO A 685 1.80 -4.21 -29.71
N TYR A 686 2.45 -3.29 -30.41
CA TYR A 686 2.31 -3.08 -31.86
C TYR A 686 3.35 -3.83 -32.67
N THR A 687 4.55 -4.09 -32.15
CA THR A 687 5.64 -4.77 -32.85
C THR A 687 5.60 -6.27 -32.56
N ARG A 688 5.46 -7.08 -33.63
CA ARG A 688 5.30 -8.55 -33.51
C ARG A 688 6.49 -9.36 -34.05
N SER A 689 7.44 -8.74 -34.75
CA SER A 689 8.58 -9.42 -35.38
C SER A 689 9.87 -9.34 -34.57
N SER A 690 10.00 -8.34 -33.73
CA SER A 690 11.09 -8.15 -32.76
C SER A 690 10.61 -7.22 -31.66
N THR A 691 11.14 -7.34 -30.46
CA THR A 691 10.69 -6.54 -29.32
C THR A 691 11.13 -5.08 -29.46
N THR A 692 10.18 -4.16 -29.34
CA THR A 692 10.41 -2.75 -29.00
C THR A 692 10.11 -2.58 -27.53
N LEU A 693 11.11 -2.15 -26.74
CA LEU A 693 11.02 -1.98 -25.28
C LEU A 693 11.20 -0.51 -24.91
N LEU A 694 10.31 0.06 -24.14
CA LEU A 694 10.52 1.32 -23.42
C LEU A 694 11.27 1.05 -22.12
N VAL A 695 12.23 1.90 -21.77
CA VAL A 695 13.01 1.81 -20.54
C VAL A 695 13.05 3.18 -19.88
N GLY A 696 12.39 3.33 -18.75
CA GLY A 696 12.45 4.47 -17.85
C GLY A 696 13.45 4.25 -16.71
N THR A 697 14.06 5.33 -16.22
CA THR A 697 15.11 5.22 -15.20
C THR A 697 14.88 6.15 -14.00
N GLU A 698 15.63 5.93 -12.92
CA GLU A 698 15.60 6.71 -11.69
C GLU A 698 16.02 8.18 -11.85
N LEU A 699 16.73 8.51 -12.92
CA LEU A 699 17.22 9.87 -13.23
C LEU A 699 16.57 10.45 -14.50
N SER A 700 15.28 10.22 -14.68
CA SER A 700 14.44 10.80 -15.75
C SER A 700 14.79 10.37 -17.17
N THR A 701 15.73 9.45 -17.39
CA THR A 701 16.01 8.98 -18.74
C THR A 701 14.87 8.09 -19.22
N LEU A 702 14.40 8.33 -20.43
CA LEU A 702 13.50 7.45 -21.16
C LEU A 702 14.13 7.08 -22.50
N ALA A 703 14.18 5.79 -22.79
CA ALA A 703 14.74 5.26 -24.01
C ALA A 703 13.81 4.26 -24.69
N VAL A 704 13.81 4.27 -26.01
CA VAL A 704 13.26 3.18 -26.84
C VAL A 704 14.39 2.26 -27.22
N VAL A 705 14.19 0.95 -27.04
CA VAL A 705 15.12 -0.10 -27.44
C VAL A 705 14.44 -0.96 -28.50
N THR A 706 14.79 -0.79 -29.75
CA THR A 706 14.29 -1.67 -30.83
C THR A 706 15.18 -2.88 -30.99
N ASN A 707 14.63 -3.99 -31.45
CA ASN A 707 15.30 -5.29 -31.54
C ASN A 707 15.88 -5.76 -30.20
N ALA A 708 15.18 -5.46 -29.10
CA ALA A 708 15.64 -5.73 -27.74
C ALA A 708 15.91 -7.22 -27.47
N ASN A 709 15.19 -8.11 -28.15
CA ASN A 709 15.35 -9.58 -28.09
C ASN A 709 16.51 -10.14 -28.96
N THR A 710 17.31 -9.28 -29.60
CA THR A 710 18.39 -9.69 -30.48
C THR A 710 19.76 -9.39 -29.90
N THR A 711 20.81 -9.85 -30.56
CA THR A 711 22.21 -9.58 -30.19
C THR A 711 22.64 -8.14 -30.48
N ASN A 712 21.84 -7.35 -31.19
CA ASN A 712 22.14 -5.96 -31.58
C ASN A 712 20.99 -5.00 -31.34
N PRO A 713 20.61 -4.78 -30.07
CA PRO A 713 19.57 -3.84 -29.72
C PRO A 713 19.97 -2.40 -30.08
N GLN A 714 19.01 -1.62 -30.58
CA GLN A 714 19.23 -0.21 -30.93
C GLN A 714 18.57 0.69 -29.90
N TRP A 715 19.32 1.57 -29.26
CA TRP A 715 18.87 2.46 -28.19
C TRP A 715 18.72 3.88 -28.70
N THR A 716 17.56 4.47 -28.45
CA THR A 716 17.26 5.88 -28.77
C THR A 716 16.72 6.57 -27.55
N ALA A 717 17.38 7.64 -27.09
CA ALA A 717 16.84 8.46 -25.99
C ALA A 717 15.68 9.32 -26.50
N ILE A 718 14.56 9.29 -25.79
CA ILE A 718 13.36 10.10 -26.06
C ILE A 718 12.95 10.92 -24.82
N THR A 719 13.90 11.15 -23.92
CA THR A 719 13.69 11.89 -22.66
C THR A 719 13.16 13.27 -22.92
N GLY A 720 12.05 13.64 -22.28
CA GLY A 720 11.47 14.99 -22.35
C GLY A 720 12.43 16.05 -21.75
N PRO A 721 12.50 17.25 -22.33
CA PRO A 721 13.43 18.29 -21.87
C PRO A 721 13.23 18.67 -20.40
N ASN A 722 11.99 18.63 -19.91
CA ASN A 722 11.61 19.02 -18.57
C ASN A 722 11.39 17.81 -17.60
N PHE A 723 11.70 16.60 -18.01
CA PHE A 723 11.59 15.43 -17.12
C PHE A 723 12.50 15.60 -15.89
N LEU A 724 11.96 15.38 -14.70
CA LEU A 724 12.68 15.39 -13.42
C LEU A 724 12.11 14.33 -12.51
N GLY A 725 12.94 13.51 -11.87
CA GLY A 725 12.53 12.46 -10.99
C GLY A 725 12.74 11.05 -11.57
N SER A 726 12.21 10.06 -10.88
CA SER A 726 12.27 8.64 -11.28
C SER A 726 11.05 8.28 -12.12
N VAL A 727 11.25 7.70 -13.29
CA VAL A 727 10.14 7.19 -14.12
C VAL A 727 9.51 6.01 -13.39
N SER A 728 8.21 6.08 -13.10
CA SER A 728 7.48 5.03 -12.38
C SER A 728 6.75 4.07 -13.28
N ASP A 729 6.21 4.59 -14.39
CA ASP A 729 5.48 3.80 -15.36
C ASP A 729 5.55 4.43 -16.75
N VAL A 730 5.40 3.61 -17.77
CA VAL A 730 5.36 4.01 -19.18
C VAL A 730 4.34 3.15 -19.90
N GLU A 731 3.41 3.78 -20.63
CA GLU A 731 2.37 3.09 -21.37
C GLU A 731 2.29 3.56 -22.82
N PHE A 732 1.92 2.63 -23.71
CA PHE A 732 1.57 2.95 -25.09
C PHE A 732 0.09 3.33 -25.18
N GLY A 733 -0.21 4.34 -25.99
CA GLY A 733 -1.57 4.69 -26.37
C GLY A 733 -2.08 3.90 -27.57
N THR A 734 -2.74 4.57 -28.49
CA THR A 734 -3.33 3.96 -29.70
C THR A 734 -2.31 3.63 -30.80
N SER A 735 -1.05 3.98 -30.59
CA SER A 735 0.07 3.69 -31.49
C SER A 735 1.40 3.70 -30.76
N GLU A 736 2.50 3.19 -31.39
CA GLU A 736 3.85 3.28 -30.84
C GLU A 736 4.38 4.72 -30.66
N GLN A 737 3.74 5.69 -31.31
CA GLN A 737 4.12 7.11 -31.21
C GLN A 737 3.43 7.81 -30.04
N GLU A 738 2.37 7.23 -29.52
CA GLU A 738 1.60 7.79 -28.41
C GLU A 738 2.03 7.14 -27.11
N LEU A 739 2.63 7.95 -26.21
CA LEU A 739 3.20 7.46 -24.97
C LEU A 739 2.71 8.29 -23.77
N TYR A 740 2.46 7.60 -22.68
CA TYR A 740 2.16 8.15 -21.37
C TYR A 740 3.30 7.80 -20.43
N VAL A 741 3.76 8.74 -19.61
CA VAL A 741 4.90 8.55 -18.72
C VAL A 741 4.59 9.18 -17.38
N THR A 742 4.88 8.46 -16.29
CA THR A 742 4.70 8.98 -14.95
C THR A 742 6.02 9.08 -14.18
N MET A 743 6.05 9.97 -13.17
CA MET A 743 7.17 10.16 -12.26
C MET A 743 6.74 9.83 -10.82
N HIS A 744 7.64 9.19 -10.06
CA HIS A 744 7.36 8.69 -8.73
C HIS A 744 7.78 9.64 -7.59
N ASN A 745 8.16 10.88 -7.90
CA ASN A 745 8.70 11.80 -6.90
C ASN A 745 7.65 12.81 -6.43
N TYR A 746 7.78 13.27 -5.19
CA TYR A 746 7.13 14.48 -4.72
C TYR A 746 7.80 15.73 -5.33
N GLY A 747 7.02 16.79 -5.55
CA GLY A 747 7.52 18.10 -5.95
C GLY A 747 8.02 18.19 -7.39
N VAL A 748 7.54 17.34 -8.26
CA VAL A 748 7.83 17.33 -9.70
C VAL A 748 6.53 17.30 -10.51
N GLN A 749 6.63 17.48 -11.84
CA GLN A 749 5.53 17.19 -12.75
C GLN A 749 5.46 15.67 -12.94
N ASN A 750 4.39 15.05 -12.48
CA ASN A 750 4.30 13.59 -12.43
C ASN A 750 3.75 12.94 -13.72
N ILE A 751 3.07 13.69 -14.59
CA ILE A 751 2.40 13.11 -15.76
C ILE A 751 2.84 13.80 -17.04
N TRP A 752 3.33 13.00 -17.99
CA TRP A 752 3.83 13.44 -19.28
C TRP A 752 3.20 12.66 -20.44
N TYR A 753 3.04 13.33 -21.58
CA TYR A 753 2.40 12.76 -22.77
C TYR A 753 3.11 13.20 -24.05
N THR A 754 3.23 12.28 -24.98
CA THR A 754 3.65 12.56 -26.37
C THR A 754 2.75 11.84 -27.35
N ALA A 755 2.49 12.45 -28.51
CA ALA A 755 1.79 11.85 -29.64
C ALA A 755 2.70 11.61 -30.86
N ASP A 756 4.01 11.90 -30.72
CA ASP A 756 4.99 11.90 -31.80
C ASP A 756 6.26 11.11 -31.48
N GLY A 757 6.16 10.08 -30.63
CA GLY A 757 7.26 9.20 -30.26
C GLY A 757 8.34 9.88 -29.42
N GLY A 758 7.99 10.92 -28.69
CA GLY A 758 8.93 11.65 -27.82
C GLY A 758 9.66 12.78 -28.49
N ALA A 759 9.28 13.18 -29.71
CA ALA A 759 9.84 14.38 -30.35
C ALA A 759 9.38 15.63 -29.63
N THR A 760 8.13 15.67 -29.15
CA THR A 760 7.58 16.71 -28.27
C THR A 760 6.87 16.09 -27.07
N TRP A 761 6.86 16.80 -25.93
CA TRP A 761 6.24 16.38 -24.68
C TRP A 761 5.33 17.45 -24.11
N SER A 762 4.20 17.02 -23.54
CA SER A 762 3.22 17.87 -22.87
C SER A 762 3.06 17.45 -21.42
N GLU A 763 3.03 18.41 -20.51
CA GLU A 763 2.65 18.21 -19.11
C GLU A 763 1.16 17.92 -18.99
N LYS A 764 0.76 17.00 -18.13
CA LYS A 764 -0.62 16.57 -17.90
C LYS A 764 -1.00 16.51 -16.42
N GLU A 765 -0.31 17.26 -15.57
CA GLU A 765 -0.55 17.33 -14.13
C GLU A 765 -1.91 17.95 -13.78
N GLY A 766 -2.32 19.00 -14.48
CA GLY A 766 -3.60 19.69 -14.24
C GLY A 766 -3.78 20.14 -12.79
N ASN A 767 -4.88 19.68 -12.17
CA ASN A 767 -5.19 19.92 -10.75
C ASN A 767 -4.81 18.78 -9.82
N LEU A 768 -4.00 17.81 -10.27
CA LEU A 768 -3.55 16.71 -9.42
C LEU A 768 -2.78 17.26 -8.21
N PRO A 769 -3.08 16.83 -6.97
CA PRO A 769 -2.26 17.20 -5.83
C PRO A 769 -0.84 16.61 -5.94
N ASP A 770 0.14 17.22 -5.27
CA ASP A 770 1.54 16.75 -5.24
C ASP A 770 1.65 15.37 -4.57
N LEU A 771 1.47 14.34 -5.36
CA LEU A 771 1.53 12.92 -4.98
C LEU A 771 2.41 12.15 -5.96
N PRO A 772 3.19 11.17 -5.48
CA PRO A 772 3.81 10.19 -6.36
C PRO A 772 2.76 9.45 -7.19
N VAL A 773 2.97 9.39 -8.50
CA VAL A 773 2.15 8.58 -9.40
C VAL A 773 2.90 7.30 -9.71
N LYS A 774 2.26 6.14 -9.47
CA LYS A 774 2.91 4.84 -9.60
C LYS A 774 2.58 4.14 -10.91
N ALA A 775 1.34 4.25 -11.39
CA ALA A 775 0.85 3.57 -12.58
C ALA A 775 -0.08 4.47 -13.38
N ILE A 776 -0.21 4.22 -14.69
CA ILE A 776 -1.10 4.95 -15.60
C ILE A 776 -1.70 4.01 -16.62
N LEU A 777 -3.00 4.18 -16.92
CA LEU A 777 -3.66 3.51 -18.03
C LEU A 777 -4.55 4.49 -18.78
N ALA A 778 -4.51 4.44 -20.11
CA ALA A 778 -5.43 5.15 -20.99
C ALA A 778 -6.52 4.19 -21.51
N ASN A 779 -7.75 4.69 -21.61
CA ASN A 779 -8.82 3.92 -22.24
C ASN A 779 -8.56 3.76 -23.75
N PRO A 780 -8.36 2.53 -24.27
CA PRO A 780 -8.06 2.33 -25.68
C PRO A 780 -9.22 2.72 -26.62
N LEU A 781 -10.45 2.82 -26.11
CA LEU A 781 -11.64 3.22 -26.86
C LEU A 781 -11.93 4.72 -26.76
N LEU A 782 -11.50 5.37 -25.69
CA LEU A 782 -11.72 6.79 -25.40
C LEU A 782 -10.43 7.44 -24.92
N PRO A 783 -9.51 7.82 -25.81
CA PRO A 783 -8.16 8.31 -25.41
C PRO A 783 -8.16 9.57 -24.53
N GLY A 784 -9.29 10.24 -24.37
CA GLY A 784 -9.46 11.33 -23.40
C GLY A 784 -9.68 10.86 -21.97
N GLU A 785 -9.96 9.59 -21.76
CA GLU A 785 -10.13 8.98 -20.44
C GLU A 785 -8.85 8.28 -20.01
N VAL A 786 -8.26 8.76 -18.91
CA VAL A 786 -7.03 8.22 -18.32
C VAL A 786 -7.21 8.06 -16.82
N ILE A 787 -6.67 6.98 -16.27
CA ILE A 787 -6.62 6.70 -14.83
C ILE A 787 -5.18 6.58 -14.37
N ILE A 788 -4.92 6.96 -13.13
CA ILE A 788 -3.62 6.84 -12.48
C ILE A 788 -3.74 6.23 -11.08
N GLY A 789 -2.77 5.40 -10.72
CA GLY A 789 -2.57 4.88 -9.37
C GLY A 789 -1.62 5.75 -8.57
N THR A 790 -2.02 6.14 -7.35
CA THR A 790 -1.24 7.03 -6.47
C THR A 790 -1.13 6.49 -5.04
N GLU A 791 -0.35 7.17 -4.20
CA GLU A 791 -0.28 6.88 -2.75
C GLU A 791 -1.63 7.09 -2.02
N ALA A 792 -2.59 7.78 -2.62
CA ALA A 792 -3.89 8.09 -2.02
C ALA A 792 -5.09 7.56 -2.84
N GLY A 793 -4.91 6.48 -3.58
CA GLY A 793 -5.94 5.86 -4.39
C GLY A 793 -5.83 6.17 -5.88
N ILE A 794 -6.91 5.94 -6.60
CA ILE A 794 -7.01 6.19 -8.03
C ILE A 794 -7.57 7.60 -8.30
N TYR A 795 -6.94 8.27 -9.26
CA TYR A 795 -7.50 9.46 -9.90
C TYR A 795 -7.81 9.16 -11.36
N ALA A 796 -8.84 9.81 -11.87
CA ALA A 796 -9.27 9.69 -13.27
C ALA A 796 -9.53 11.07 -13.87
N THR A 797 -9.36 11.15 -15.19
CA THR A 797 -9.80 12.29 -16.00
C THR A 797 -10.52 11.80 -17.25
N SER A 798 -11.48 12.56 -17.75
CA SER A 798 -12.14 12.34 -19.05
C SER A 798 -11.75 13.41 -20.09
N ASP A 799 -10.92 14.37 -19.71
CA ASP A 799 -10.47 15.49 -20.55
C ASP A 799 -8.94 15.54 -20.72
N PHE A 800 -8.28 14.38 -20.71
CA PHE A 800 -6.82 14.25 -20.81
C PHE A 800 -6.23 15.01 -22.00
N ASN A 801 -7.00 15.14 -23.10
CA ASN A 801 -6.60 15.89 -24.29
C ASN A 801 -6.54 17.40 -24.07
N SER A 802 -7.08 17.93 -22.95
CA SER A 802 -6.95 19.33 -22.60
C SER A 802 -5.49 19.69 -22.24
N VAL A 803 -5.16 20.98 -22.31
CA VAL A 803 -3.82 21.47 -21.91
C VAL A 803 -3.59 21.23 -20.41
N SER A 804 -4.63 21.35 -19.61
CA SER A 804 -4.60 21.14 -18.15
C SER A 804 -5.78 20.24 -17.79
N PRO A 805 -5.59 18.92 -17.71
CA PRO A 805 -6.66 17.98 -17.40
C PRO A 805 -7.21 18.18 -15.98
N SER A 806 -8.49 17.82 -15.81
CA SER A 806 -9.16 17.85 -14.51
C SER A 806 -9.20 16.45 -13.92
N TRP A 807 -8.32 16.19 -12.96
CA TRP A 807 -8.24 14.94 -12.23
C TRP A 807 -9.23 14.90 -11.07
N GLN A 808 -9.95 13.79 -10.94
CA GLN A 808 -10.90 13.55 -9.86
C GLN A 808 -10.56 12.22 -9.16
N PRO A 809 -10.66 12.13 -7.82
CA PRO A 809 -10.50 10.87 -7.13
C PRO A 809 -11.62 9.90 -7.51
N LEU A 810 -11.27 8.67 -7.83
CA LEU A 810 -12.17 7.60 -8.25
C LEU A 810 -12.28 6.54 -7.14
N ILE A 811 -13.04 6.86 -6.08
CA ILE A 811 -13.10 6.09 -4.83
C ILE A 811 -14.37 5.22 -4.68
N ASN A 812 -15.24 5.17 -5.69
CA ASN A 812 -16.48 4.39 -5.63
C ASN A 812 -16.18 2.87 -5.57
N GLY A 813 -16.45 2.22 -4.43
CA GLY A 813 -16.14 0.81 -4.17
C GLY A 813 -14.69 0.55 -3.72
N MET A 814 -13.76 1.45 -4.02
CA MET A 814 -12.37 1.43 -3.53
C MET A 814 -12.13 2.69 -2.71
N THR A 815 -11.58 2.58 -1.55
CA THR A 815 -11.20 3.72 -0.73
C THR A 815 -9.81 4.25 -1.15
N ASN A 816 -9.31 5.28 -0.47
CA ASN A 816 -8.03 5.94 -0.76
C ASN A 816 -6.79 5.11 -0.35
N VAL A 817 -6.78 3.81 -0.62
CA VAL A 817 -5.63 2.94 -0.39
C VAL A 817 -4.55 3.19 -1.45
N LYS A 818 -3.28 2.97 -1.09
CA LYS A 818 -2.15 3.05 -2.01
C LYS A 818 -2.32 2.05 -3.17
N VAL A 819 -2.35 2.55 -4.40
CA VAL A 819 -2.40 1.75 -5.62
C VAL A 819 -0.97 1.61 -6.17
N VAL A 820 -0.53 0.38 -6.31
CA VAL A 820 0.86 0.05 -6.68
C VAL A 820 0.99 -0.36 -8.12
N ASP A 821 -0.11 -0.83 -8.72
CA ASP A 821 -0.10 -1.30 -10.10
C ASP A 821 -1.49 -1.23 -10.74
N LEU A 822 -1.52 -1.03 -12.07
CA LEU A 822 -2.72 -1.05 -12.90
C LEU A 822 -2.44 -1.93 -14.12
N ASP A 823 -3.26 -2.95 -14.36
CA ASP A 823 -3.17 -3.82 -15.54
C ASP A 823 -4.50 -3.83 -16.31
N LEU A 824 -4.44 -4.04 -17.61
CA LEU A 824 -5.60 -3.95 -18.51
C LEU A 824 -5.81 -5.23 -19.32
N ARG A 825 -6.94 -5.88 -19.13
CA ARG A 825 -7.45 -6.89 -20.05
C ARG A 825 -8.14 -6.22 -21.21
N THR A 826 -7.49 -6.18 -22.38
CA THR A 826 -8.00 -5.49 -23.58
C THR A 826 -9.18 -6.21 -24.24
N ALA A 827 -9.41 -7.49 -23.93
CA ALA A 827 -10.52 -8.28 -24.50
C ALA A 827 -11.90 -7.70 -24.16
N ASP A 828 -12.06 -7.12 -22.96
CA ASP A 828 -13.32 -6.54 -22.47
C ASP A 828 -13.13 -5.22 -21.72
N ASN A 829 -11.93 -4.63 -21.77
CA ASN A 829 -11.55 -3.38 -21.09
C ASN A 829 -11.65 -3.46 -19.55
N THR A 830 -11.48 -4.64 -18.99
CA THR A 830 -11.39 -4.82 -17.55
C THR A 830 -10.03 -4.31 -17.02
N ILE A 831 -10.08 -3.47 -16.01
CA ILE A 831 -8.92 -2.91 -15.31
C ILE A 831 -8.72 -3.69 -14.02
N LEU A 832 -7.51 -4.16 -13.77
CA LEU A 832 -7.08 -4.60 -12.46
C LEU A 832 -6.39 -3.43 -11.76
N ALA A 833 -6.81 -3.13 -10.53
CA ALA A 833 -6.11 -2.22 -9.63
C ALA A 833 -5.56 -3.02 -8.44
N THR A 834 -4.26 -3.06 -8.33
CA THR A 834 -3.55 -3.77 -7.26
C THR A 834 -3.15 -2.79 -6.17
N THR A 835 -3.46 -3.13 -4.91
CA THR A 835 -3.28 -2.21 -3.79
C THR A 835 -2.34 -2.75 -2.70
N HIS A 836 -1.71 -1.83 -1.97
CA HIS A 836 -0.89 -2.17 -0.82
C HIS A 836 -1.69 -1.94 0.47
N GLY A 837 -2.52 -2.95 0.84
CA GLY A 837 -3.32 -2.94 2.06
C GLY A 837 -4.83 -3.21 1.90
N ARG A 838 -5.33 -3.34 0.68
CA ARG A 838 -6.75 -3.68 0.39
C ARG A 838 -6.89 -4.69 -0.75
N GLY A 839 -5.89 -5.54 -0.94
CA GLY A 839 -5.96 -6.58 -1.96
C GLY A 839 -6.09 -6.04 -3.39
N MET A 840 -6.92 -6.67 -4.17
CA MET A 840 -7.16 -6.38 -5.59
C MET A 840 -8.60 -5.95 -5.86
N PHE A 841 -8.75 -5.04 -6.84
CA PHE A 841 -10.05 -4.57 -7.34
C PHE A 841 -10.08 -4.65 -8.86
N THR A 842 -11.28 -4.90 -9.42
CA THR A 842 -11.50 -4.74 -10.85
C THR A 842 -12.52 -3.65 -11.13
N GLY A 843 -12.33 -3.00 -12.25
CA GLY A 843 -13.25 -2.04 -12.83
C GLY A 843 -13.25 -2.19 -14.35
N THR A 844 -14.06 -1.43 -15.08
CA THR A 844 -14.03 -1.44 -16.54
C THR A 844 -13.89 -0.01 -17.04
N PHE A 845 -13.11 0.18 -18.10
CA PHE A 845 -13.18 1.44 -18.84
C PHE A 845 -14.55 1.62 -19.46
N ASP A 846 -15.01 2.88 -19.54
CA ASP A 846 -16.23 3.19 -20.23
C ASP A 846 -16.11 2.73 -21.70
N THR A 847 -17.09 1.95 -22.14
CA THR A 847 -17.24 1.65 -23.56
C THR A 847 -17.87 2.86 -24.23
N LEU A 848 -17.80 2.93 -25.58
CA LEU A 848 -18.56 3.90 -26.36
C LEU A 848 -20.08 3.61 -26.23
N SER A 849 -20.59 3.47 -25.01
CA SER A 849 -22.03 3.48 -24.78
C SER A 849 -22.47 4.93 -24.73
N ILE A 850 -23.43 5.28 -25.51
CA ILE A 850 -24.23 6.46 -25.24
C ILE A 850 -24.88 6.15 -23.89
N SER A 851 -24.43 6.82 -22.82
CA SER A 851 -25.26 6.88 -21.63
C SER A 851 -26.61 7.41 -22.07
N GLU A 852 -27.68 6.67 -21.84
CA GLU A 852 -29.01 7.23 -21.90
C GLU A 852 -28.98 8.43 -20.94
N VAL A 853 -28.89 9.62 -21.51
CA VAL A 853 -29.11 10.84 -20.74
C VAL A 853 -30.62 10.87 -20.47
N ASP A 854 -30.98 10.27 -19.37
CA ASP A 854 -32.34 10.16 -18.87
C ASP A 854 -32.81 11.50 -18.33
N THR A 855 -32.98 12.52 -19.20
CA THR A 855 -33.65 13.77 -18.83
C THR A 855 -34.46 14.38 -19.94
N ASN A 856 -34.53 13.79 -21.16
CA ASN A 856 -35.29 14.36 -22.24
C ASN A 856 -35.91 13.29 -23.15
N ASP A 857 -36.56 12.30 -22.58
CA ASP A 857 -37.26 11.29 -23.34
C ASP A 857 -38.35 11.96 -24.23
N LEU A 858 -38.10 11.89 -25.53
CA LEU A 858 -39.10 12.29 -26.55
C LEU A 858 -40.13 11.18 -26.81
N GLY A 859 -40.05 10.07 -26.04
CA GLY A 859 -40.88 8.89 -26.28
C GLY A 859 -40.68 8.26 -27.67
N ILE A 860 -39.47 8.47 -28.27
CA ILE A 860 -39.18 8.01 -29.62
C ILE A 860 -38.70 6.57 -29.60
N LYS A 861 -39.25 5.74 -30.48
CA LYS A 861 -38.80 4.38 -30.75
C LYS A 861 -38.40 4.27 -32.20
N ILE A 862 -37.27 3.64 -32.48
CA ILE A 862 -36.78 3.27 -33.79
C ILE A 862 -36.76 1.75 -33.90
N TYR A 863 -37.36 1.22 -34.96
CA TYR A 863 -37.36 -0.22 -35.25
C TYR A 863 -37.47 -0.50 -36.76
N PRO A 864 -36.92 -1.62 -37.22
CA PRO A 864 -35.94 -2.44 -36.51
C PRO A 864 -34.62 -1.69 -36.33
N THR A 865 -33.88 -1.98 -35.25
CA THR A 865 -32.56 -1.42 -35.01
C THR A 865 -31.46 -2.11 -35.83
N VAL A 866 -31.78 -3.25 -36.43
CA VAL A 866 -30.96 -3.97 -37.43
C VAL A 866 -31.76 -4.13 -38.69
N SER A 867 -31.31 -3.57 -39.81
CA SER A 867 -32.04 -3.55 -41.07
C SER A 867 -31.16 -3.32 -42.31
N ASN A 868 -31.71 -3.47 -43.49
CA ASN A 868 -31.08 -3.07 -44.76
C ASN A 868 -31.21 -1.55 -45.06
N GLY A 869 -31.33 -0.73 -44.02
CA GLY A 869 -31.53 0.70 -44.11
C GLY A 869 -32.99 1.15 -43.99
N ALA A 870 -33.97 0.24 -44.00
CA ALA A 870 -35.37 0.55 -43.74
C ALA A 870 -35.62 0.62 -42.24
N ILE A 871 -35.99 1.78 -41.72
CA ILE A 871 -36.33 1.99 -40.31
C ILE A 871 -37.66 2.73 -40.17
N ALA A 872 -38.37 2.47 -39.11
CA ALA A 872 -39.59 3.15 -38.71
C ALA A 872 -39.35 3.93 -37.41
N ILE A 873 -39.90 5.13 -37.31
CA ILE A 873 -39.78 6.00 -36.14
C ILE A 873 -41.19 6.28 -35.63
N THR A 874 -41.40 6.10 -34.32
CA THR A 874 -42.65 6.46 -33.64
C THR A 874 -42.34 7.26 -32.36
N SER A 875 -43.30 8.04 -31.86
CA SER A 875 -43.21 8.72 -30.58
C SER A 875 -44.58 8.73 -29.89
N ASP A 876 -44.57 8.57 -28.58
CA ASP A 876 -45.78 8.68 -27.75
C ASP A 876 -46.35 10.11 -27.74
N GLN A 877 -45.58 11.08 -28.26
CA GLN A 877 -45.91 12.50 -28.38
C GLN A 877 -46.06 12.85 -29.88
N ASN A 878 -46.84 13.88 -30.16
CA ASN A 878 -46.93 14.43 -31.52
C ASN A 878 -45.83 15.48 -31.72
N LEU A 879 -44.70 15.06 -32.30
CA LEU A 879 -43.52 15.88 -32.54
C LEU A 879 -43.60 16.45 -33.98
N ALA A 880 -44.03 17.70 -34.08
CA ALA A 880 -43.96 18.42 -35.37
C ALA A 880 -42.50 18.81 -35.65
N THR A 881 -42.03 18.63 -36.86
CA THR A 881 -40.71 19.01 -37.36
C THR A 881 -39.54 18.47 -36.48
N THR A 882 -39.39 17.16 -36.54
CA THR A 882 -38.24 16.46 -35.88
C THR A 882 -37.08 16.38 -36.87
N SER A 883 -35.94 16.94 -36.51
CA SER A 883 -34.70 16.75 -37.25
C SER A 883 -34.15 15.34 -36.98
N VAL A 884 -33.89 14.60 -38.05
CA VAL A 884 -33.32 13.24 -38.02
C VAL A 884 -31.94 13.30 -38.66
N GLN A 885 -30.92 13.15 -37.86
CA GLN A 885 -29.52 13.13 -38.29
C GLN A 885 -28.91 11.75 -38.04
N VAL A 886 -28.14 11.23 -38.98
CA VAL A 886 -27.43 9.97 -38.84
C VAL A 886 -25.92 10.21 -38.92
N PHE A 887 -25.21 9.65 -37.96
CA PHE A 887 -23.77 9.76 -37.88
C PHE A 887 -23.11 8.38 -37.97
N ASN A 888 -21.94 8.29 -38.58
CA ASN A 888 -21.10 7.11 -38.53
C ASN A 888 -20.28 7.10 -37.23
N LEU A 889 -19.52 6.05 -36.96
CA LEU A 889 -18.70 5.90 -35.72
C LEU A 889 -17.59 6.95 -35.59
N SER A 890 -17.18 7.60 -36.70
CA SER A 890 -16.21 8.70 -36.63
C SER A 890 -16.89 10.07 -36.36
N GLY A 891 -18.19 10.10 -36.04
CA GLY A 891 -18.92 11.32 -35.74
C GLY A 891 -19.29 12.14 -36.98
N GLN A 892 -19.02 11.65 -38.19
CA GLN A 892 -19.39 12.32 -39.42
C GLN A 892 -20.90 12.14 -39.71
N ARG A 893 -21.60 13.23 -39.94
CA ARG A 893 -23.00 13.20 -40.35
C ARG A 893 -23.10 12.68 -41.78
N VAL A 894 -23.78 11.54 -41.94
CA VAL A 894 -23.94 10.82 -43.23
C VAL A 894 -25.35 10.94 -43.82
N PHE A 895 -26.32 11.34 -43.00
CA PHE A 895 -27.71 11.57 -43.46
C PHE A 895 -28.38 12.64 -42.59
N GLU A 896 -29.31 13.44 -43.23
CA GLU A 896 -30.11 14.41 -42.50
C GLU A 896 -31.45 14.60 -43.20
N THR A 897 -32.53 14.67 -42.42
CA THR A 897 -33.87 14.99 -42.91
C THR A 897 -34.72 15.55 -41.78
N GLU A 898 -35.86 16.18 -42.15
CA GLU A 898 -36.90 16.59 -41.19
C GLU A 898 -38.18 15.78 -41.41
N LYS A 899 -38.80 15.32 -40.34
CA LYS A 899 -40.00 14.51 -40.34
C LYS A 899 -40.94 14.92 -39.21
N ASN A 900 -42.25 14.74 -39.43
CA ASN A 900 -43.21 14.75 -38.33
C ASN A 900 -43.26 13.35 -37.71
N VAL A 901 -43.05 13.25 -36.42
CA VAL A 901 -43.06 11.98 -35.72
C VAL A 901 -44.19 11.97 -34.68
N SER A 902 -44.98 10.91 -34.69
CA SER A 902 -46.13 10.73 -33.80
C SER A 902 -46.28 9.25 -33.40
N SER A 903 -47.40 8.88 -32.83
CA SER A 903 -47.75 7.48 -32.60
C SER A 903 -47.96 6.68 -33.90
N ASN A 904 -48.19 7.37 -35.05
CA ASN A 904 -48.17 6.72 -36.35
C ASN A 904 -46.71 6.52 -36.81
N GLU A 905 -46.49 5.42 -37.47
CA GLU A 905 -45.20 5.03 -37.99
C GLU A 905 -44.69 5.98 -39.09
N THR A 906 -43.52 6.55 -38.88
CA THR A 906 -42.82 7.37 -39.89
C THR A 906 -41.67 6.56 -40.47
N SER A 907 -41.81 6.06 -41.69
CA SER A 907 -40.78 5.23 -42.33
C SER A 907 -39.69 6.06 -42.97
N LEU A 908 -38.44 5.60 -42.84
CA LEU A 908 -37.26 6.15 -43.51
C LEU A 908 -36.47 5.02 -44.16
N GLN A 909 -35.97 5.30 -45.37
CA GLN A 909 -34.99 4.45 -46.07
C GLN A 909 -33.63 5.18 -46.01
N LEU A 910 -32.66 4.57 -45.38
CA LEU A 910 -31.29 5.05 -45.30
C LEU A 910 -30.44 4.31 -46.33
N GLU A 911 -29.93 5.03 -47.33
CA GLU A 911 -29.01 4.46 -48.32
C GLU A 911 -27.58 4.58 -47.83
N LEU A 912 -27.21 3.75 -46.84
CA LEU A 912 -25.90 3.74 -46.18
C LEU A 912 -25.28 2.36 -46.36
N SER A 913 -23.95 2.30 -46.37
CA SER A 913 -23.21 1.03 -46.39
C SER A 913 -23.40 0.24 -45.08
N SER A 914 -23.19 -1.08 -45.13
CA SER A 914 -23.24 -1.92 -43.93
C SER A 914 -22.34 -1.39 -42.83
N GLY A 915 -22.85 -1.28 -41.62
CA GLY A 915 -22.11 -0.72 -40.49
C GLY A 915 -22.99 -0.25 -39.34
N PHE A 916 -22.34 0.27 -38.31
CA PHE A 916 -22.98 0.87 -37.11
C PHE A 916 -23.21 2.36 -37.33
N TYR A 917 -24.38 2.85 -36.96
CA TYR A 917 -24.76 4.25 -37.08
C TYR A 917 -25.52 4.73 -35.85
N LEU A 918 -25.44 6.04 -35.60
CA LEU A 918 -26.16 6.73 -34.54
C LEU A 918 -27.22 7.64 -35.19
N VAL A 919 -28.48 7.40 -34.86
CA VAL A 919 -29.61 8.25 -35.33
C VAL A 919 -29.93 9.22 -34.20
N LYS A 920 -29.63 10.49 -34.40
CA LYS A 920 -29.98 11.57 -33.47
C LYS A 920 -31.27 12.25 -33.96
N LEU A 921 -32.29 12.28 -33.11
CA LEU A 921 -33.55 12.95 -33.37
C LEU A 921 -33.64 14.18 -32.45
N THR A 922 -33.99 15.31 -33.01
CA THR A 922 -34.12 16.58 -32.27
C THR A 922 -35.46 17.21 -32.54
N ALA A 923 -36.23 17.48 -31.49
CA ALA A 923 -37.51 18.16 -31.55
C ALA A 923 -37.71 18.99 -30.25
N ASN A 924 -38.31 20.19 -30.38
CA ASN A 924 -38.65 21.06 -29.25
C ASN A 924 -37.44 21.31 -28.27
N GLU A 925 -36.25 21.57 -28.83
CA GLU A 925 -34.98 21.78 -28.09
C GLU A 925 -34.49 20.56 -27.30
N ARG A 926 -35.09 19.38 -27.49
CA ARG A 926 -34.68 18.11 -26.90
C ARG A 926 -34.14 17.20 -27.97
N SER A 927 -33.24 16.30 -27.59
CA SER A 927 -32.71 15.31 -28.53
C SER A 927 -32.64 13.92 -27.89
N GLN A 928 -32.92 12.91 -28.71
CA GLN A 928 -32.77 11.50 -28.36
C GLN A 928 -31.89 10.83 -29.45
N THR A 929 -31.00 9.95 -29.06
CA THR A 929 -30.09 9.23 -29.97
C THR A 929 -30.31 7.74 -29.84
N VAL A 930 -30.40 7.03 -30.97
CA VAL A 930 -30.61 5.58 -31.02
C VAL A 930 -29.55 4.95 -31.94
N LYS A 931 -28.96 3.84 -31.51
CA LYS A 931 -27.99 3.06 -32.31
C LYS A 931 -28.76 2.15 -33.27
N ILE A 932 -28.32 2.10 -34.52
CA ILE A 932 -28.84 1.18 -35.54
C ILE A 932 -27.67 0.46 -36.24
N ILE A 933 -27.99 -0.70 -36.80
CA ILE A 933 -27.08 -1.48 -37.64
C ILE A 933 -27.66 -1.60 -39.01
N ILE A 934 -26.92 -1.27 -40.05
CA ILE A 934 -27.25 -1.51 -41.43
C ILE A 934 -26.47 -2.74 -41.92
N GLU A 935 -27.20 -3.77 -42.41
CA GLU A 935 -26.65 -5.00 -42.93
C GLU A 935 -26.35 -4.95 -44.43
#